data_253f1ca2c805a9be139520e0a7753029
#
_entry.id   253f1ca2c805a9be139520e0a7753029
#
_cell.length_a   1.000
_cell.length_b   1.000
_cell.length_c   1.000
_cell.angle_alpha   90.00
_cell.angle_beta   90.00
_cell.angle_gamma   90.00
#
_symmetry.space_group_name_H-M   'P 1'
#
loop_
_entity.id
_entity.type
_entity.pdbx_description
1 polymer ?
#
loop_
_entity_poly.entity_id
_entity_poly.type
_entity_poly.pdbx_seq_one_letter_code
_entity_poly.pdbx_strand_id
1 'polypeptide(L)'
;MSFLYDTLVEEFGKREIARVPIPNFITDNLKPGFGQRPYQIESFQRYILCHTEDFTGRPKKPFHLLYNMATGSGKTLVMAGLILYLYDQGFRNFLFFVNSNNIIKKTKDNFLNSHASKYLFNDKIVIDGKEVYIKETDTFESADDKNINIKFTTIQQLHIDLNNTKENSVTYEDFKDKKMVLIADEAHHLVAGTRAGNLFGSWEDTVKKIHETNFDNVLLEFTATIDTETAALLNHYQDKVIFKYDLAQFRIDKYSKEINLIRSGFDQQERIIQALILNLYRQELATYNNINLKPVILFKAKKTIKESEQNKIDFHNLVDLMSAQMIGQIRNTATVSIVQKAFNFFDSINISSAEISRRIKSNFRFENCISANNDEEAEKNQILLNTLEDENNPIRAVFAVQKLNEGWDVLNLYDIVRLYEGQNTGGTNTTVGATTLAEAQLIGRGARYFPFALEEGQDKYTRKYDDDQGNDLKILEELYYHTKEDSRYISELKKALVESGIYEDEDKLVTKQLSLKLDFKETEFYKTGKVVYNKKVEKSYNNIKSFADLGVSKRNFAYTLSSGSGRISNAFSKEEETTTEKTESKDIKVSSIPKHIIRFALAQNPYFYFDSLERFFPNVESLSNFIASKDYLGGLEVTFNASKTRLADISNHDFLLAIQGLLQSIEMEIKSNLTEFEGSDYINEYVHKVFKDKEIKVYRDSERADGQEAFVANEPWYVYNANYGTSEEKKFVELFQRRFEGLKVKFNNIYLIRNEREIKIIDKLGRAFEPDFVLFCKQKKGKELTYQVFIEPKGAHLIANDKWKEEFLKQIREEEKSIKIHTDKYVITGVPFYNYANENDFKKTLEDTLKI
;
A
#
# COMPACT_ATOMS: atom_id res chain seq x y z
N MET A 1 3.79 -32.73 -12.15
CA MET A 1 3.67 -31.83 -13.31
C MET A 1 3.63 -30.41 -12.75
N SER A 2 4.43 -29.48 -13.30
CA SER A 2 4.49 -28.08 -12.88
C SER A 2 3.31 -27.28 -13.47
N PHE A 3 2.93 -26.16 -12.84
CA PHE A 3 1.97 -25.24 -13.42
C PHE A 3 2.60 -24.50 -14.62
N LEU A 4 1.78 -24.00 -15.54
CA LEU A 4 2.28 -23.24 -16.69
C LEU A 4 3.19 -22.06 -16.27
N TYR A 5 2.87 -21.35 -15.18
CA TYR A 5 3.71 -20.25 -14.68
C TYR A 5 5.09 -20.72 -14.18
N ASP A 6 5.20 -21.96 -13.65
CA ASP A 6 6.47 -22.58 -13.28
C ASP A 6 7.23 -23.03 -14.53
N THR A 7 6.53 -23.67 -15.49
CA THR A 7 7.10 -24.09 -16.79
C THR A 7 7.75 -22.90 -17.52
N LEU A 8 7.11 -21.73 -17.54
CA LEU A 8 7.72 -20.52 -18.12
C LEU A 8 9.01 -20.11 -17.40
N VAL A 9 9.08 -20.27 -16.08
CA VAL A 9 10.31 -20.00 -15.32
C VAL A 9 11.38 -21.05 -15.57
N GLU A 10 11.00 -22.32 -15.69
CA GLU A 10 11.93 -23.43 -16.00
C GLU A 10 12.55 -23.28 -17.39
N GLU A 11 11.74 -22.88 -18.39
CA GLU A 11 12.20 -22.75 -19.78
C GLU A 11 13.01 -21.46 -20.04
N PHE A 12 12.54 -20.31 -19.55
CA PHE A 12 13.13 -19.01 -19.87
C PHE A 12 13.95 -18.41 -18.72
N GLY A 13 13.65 -18.79 -17.47
CA GLY A 13 14.22 -18.15 -16.29
C GLY A 13 13.57 -16.79 -15.97
N LYS A 14 13.45 -16.46 -14.67
CA LYS A 14 12.84 -15.20 -14.20
C LYS A 14 13.48 -13.95 -14.83
N ARG A 15 14.81 -13.97 -15.07
CA ARG A 15 15.54 -12.85 -15.63
C ARG A 15 15.17 -12.55 -17.08
N GLU A 16 14.98 -13.58 -17.90
CA GLU A 16 14.60 -13.40 -19.31
C GLU A 16 13.12 -13.00 -19.42
N ILE A 17 12.25 -13.56 -18.57
CA ILE A 17 10.86 -13.10 -18.46
C ILE A 17 10.82 -11.59 -18.17
N ALA A 18 11.59 -11.11 -17.18
CA ALA A 18 11.64 -9.70 -16.81
C ALA A 18 12.23 -8.77 -17.90
N ARG A 19 12.92 -9.31 -18.90
CA ARG A 19 13.49 -8.56 -20.03
C ARG A 19 12.54 -8.45 -21.23
N VAL A 20 11.44 -9.19 -21.23
CA VAL A 20 10.47 -9.09 -22.34
C VAL A 20 9.95 -7.67 -22.41
N PRO A 21 10.13 -6.97 -23.55
CA PRO A 21 9.67 -5.61 -23.67
C PRO A 21 8.14 -5.56 -23.74
N ILE A 22 7.55 -4.68 -22.93
CA ILE A 22 6.13 -4.37 -23.06
C ILE A 22 6.00 -3.29 -24.15
N PRO A 23 5.17 -3.50 -25.18
CA PRO A 23 4.93 -2.49 -26.20
C PRO A 23 4.46 -1.15 -25.60
N ASN A 24 5.08 -0.05 -26.00
CA ASN A 24 4.77 1.27 -25.45
C ASN A 24 3.30 1.66 -25.60
N PHE A 25 2.64 1.21 -26.67
CA PHE A 25 1.21 1.50 -26.86
C PHE A 25 0.32 0.93 -25.74
N ILE A 26 0.76 -0.08 -24.98
CA ILE A 26 0.01 -0.55 -23.79
C ILE A 26 0.14 0.49 -22.67
N THR A 27 1.36 0.93 -22.37
CA THR A 27 1.62 1.89 -21.29
C THR A 27 1.08 3.28 -21.60
N ASP A 28 1.25 3.73 -22.86
CA ASP A 28 0.87 5.06 -23.31
C ASP A 28 -0.64 5.26 -23.40
N ASN A 29 -1.41 4.18 -23.57
CA ASN A 29 -2.86 4.24 -23.69
C ASN A 29 -3.61 3.89 -22.39
N LEU A 30 -2.92 3.45 -21.36
CA LEU A 30 -3.50 3.33 -20.02
C LEU A 30 -3.40 4.67 -19.29
N LYS A 31 -4.41 5.01 -18.48
CA LYS A 31 -4.51 6.32 -17.82
C LYS A 31 -3.29 6.60 -16.96
N PRO A 32 -2.61 7.78 -17.11
CA PRO A 32 -1.53 8.19 -16.24
C PRO A 32 -1.98 8.23 -14.78
N GLY A 33 -1.20 7.66 -13.88
CA GLY A 33 -1.53 7.55 -12.46
C GLY A 33 -1.96 6.14 -12.03
N PHE A 34 -2.36 5.27 -12.96
CA PHE A 34 -2.35 3.82 -12.72
C PHE A 34 -0.96 3.28 -13.07
N GLY A 35 0.06 3.69 -12.32
CA GLY A 35 1.43 3.18 -12.50
C GLY A 35 1.42 1.67 -12.52
N GLN A 36 2.00 1.06 -13.56
CA GLN A 36 2.09 -0.38 -13.66
C GLN A 36 3.04 -0.90 -12.56
N ARG A 37 2.51 -1.71 -11.70
CA ARG A 37 3.29 -2.35 -10.63
C ARG A 37 4.14 -3.49 -11.22
N PRO A 38 5.28 -3.84 -10.61
CA PRO A 38 6.18 -4.87 -11.14
C PRO A 38 5.48 -6.20 -11.50
N TYR A 39 4.56 -6.66 -10.67
CA TYR A 39 3.82 -7.89 -10.92
C TYR A 39 2.80 -7.76 -12.08
N GLN A 40 2.25 -6.56 -12.32
CA GLN A 40 1.38 -6.30 -13.48
C GLN A 40 2.22 -6.31 -14.77
N ILE A 41 3.41 -5.73 -14.73
CA ILE A 41 4.39 -5.81 -15.81
C ILE A 41 4.72 -7.28 -16.11
N GLU A 42 5.06 -8.06 -15.09
CA GLU A 42 5.35 -9.49 -15.25
C GLU A 42 4.17 -10.26 -15.85
N SER A 43 2.93 -9.93 -15.49
CA SER A 43 1.75 -10.57 -16.05
C SER A 43 1.62 -10.39 -17.57
N PHE A 44 1.95 -9.21 -18.09
CA PHE A 44 2.03 -8.95 -19.54
C PHE A 44 3.21 -9.69 -20.18
N GLN A 45 4.38 -9.63 -19.56
CA GLN A 45 5.60 -10.30 -20.07
C GLN A 45 5.38 -11.80 -20.27
N ARG A 46 4.74 -12.46 -19.30
CA ARG A 46 4.40 -13.88 -19.40
C ARG A 46 3.42 -14.19 -20.53
N TYR A 47 2.41 -13.31 -20.72
CA TYR A 47 1.48 -13.46 -21.83
C TYR A 47 2.18 -13.31 -23.18
N ILE A 48 3.00 -12.27 -23.34
CA ILE A 48 3.75 -12.02 -24.58
C ILE A 48 4.63 -13.22 -24.92
N LEU A 49 5.41 -13.73 -23.95
CA LEU A 49 6.22 -14.95 -24.15
C LEU A 49 5.38 -16.16 -24.57
N CYS A 50 4.30 -16.42 -23.85
CA CYS A 50 3.42 -17.54 -24.19
C CYS A 50 2.79 -17.39 -25.58
N HIS A 51 2.52 -16.13 -26.01
CA HIS A 51 1.93 -15.83 -27.30
C HIS A 51 2.95 -15.91 -28.45
N THR A 52 4.20 -15.44 -28.26
CA THR A 52 5.19 -15.29 -29.31
C THR A 52 6.17 -16.44 -29.44
N GLU A 53 6.55 -17.08 -28.31
CA GLU A 53 7.61 -18.08 -28.30
C GLU A 53 7.07 -19.50 -28.29
N ASP A 54 7.82 -20.43 -28.94
CA ASP A 54 7.56 -21.86 -28.83
C ASP A 54 8.44 -22.46 -27.73
N PHE A 55 7.83 -23.23 -26.83
CA PHE A 55 8.52 -23.90 -25.72
C PHE A 55 7.81 -25.21 -25.33
N THR A 56 8.52 -26.06 -24.61
CA THR A 56 7.98 -27.32 -24.11
C THR A 56 6.88 -27.04 -23.07
N GLY A 57 5.68 -27.54 -23.29
CA GLY A 57 4.52 -27.29 -22.40
C GLY A 57 3.71 -26.05 -22.76
N ARG A 58 4.01 -25.39 -23.90
CA ARG A 58 3.16 -24.28 -24.39
C ARG A 58 1.72 -24.76 -24.59
N PRO A 59 0.74 -24.01 -24.12
CA PRO A 59 -0.67 -24.32 -24.36
C PRO A 59 -0.99 -24.43 -25.86
N LYS A 60 -1.85 -25.37 -26.20
CA LYS A 60 -2.32 -25.51 -27.59
C LYS A 60 -3.37 -24.45 -27.89
N LYS A 61 -3.44 -24.02 -29.14
CA LYS A 61 -4.53 -23.15 -29.62
C LYS A 61 -5.83 -23.96 -29.77
N PRO A 62 -6.98 -23.35 -29.56
CA PRO A 62 -7.20 -21.98 -29.09
C PRO A 62 -6.73 -21.81 -27.64
N PHE A 63 -6.10 -20.67 -27.33
CA PHE A 63 -5.49 -20.46 -26.02
C PHE A 63 -6.54 -20.30 -24.92
N HIS A 64 -6.40 -21.09 -23.86
CA HIS A 64 -7.16 -20.95 -22.62
C HIS A 64 -6.15 -20.67 -21.48
N LEU A 65 -6.15 -19.45 -20.95
CA LEU A 65 -5.18 -18.98 -19.96
C LEU A 65 -5.86 -18.38 -18.74
N LEU A 66 -5.34 -18.66 -17.56
CA LEU A 66 -5.89 -18.21 -16.29
C LEU A 66 -4.88 -17.36 -15.51
N TYR A 67 -5.35 -16.22 -15.03
CA TYR A 67 -4.65 -15.30 -14.15
C TYR A 67 -5.20 -15.44 -12.72
N ASN A 68 -4.41 -16.02 -11.83
CA ASN A 68 -4.70 -16.03 -10.41
C ASN A 68 -4.11 -14.77 -9.77
N MET A 69 -4.93 -13.77 -9.52
CA MET A 69 -4.49 -12.47 -9.01
C MET A 69 -5.35 -12.03 -7.83
N ALA A 70 -4.70 -11.59 -6.76
CA ALA A 70 -5.37 -11.09 -5.55
C ALA A 70 -6.46 -10.06 -5.84
N THR A 71 -7.48 -10.03 -4.99
CA THR A 71 -8.47 -8.95 -5.02
C THR A 71 -7.76 -7.61 -4.73
N GLY A 72 -7.98 -6.59 -5.58
CA GLY A 72 -7.30 -5.29 -5.44
C GLY A 72 -5.94 -5.18 -6.11
N SER A 73 -5.42 -6.27 -6.71
CA SER A 73 -4.16 -6.24 -7.45
C SER A 73 -4.24 -5.56 -8.84
N GLY A 74 -5.44 -5.12 -9.25
CA GLY A 74 -5.64 -4.46 -10.53
C GLY A 74 -5.86 -5.44 -11.70
N LYS A 75 -6.56 -6.56 -11.47
CA LYS A 75 -7.00 -7.49 -12.54
C LYS A 75 -7.59 -6.77 -13.75
N THR A 76 -8.49 -5.82 -13.50
CA THR A 76 -9.16 -5.04 -14.56
C THR A 76 -8.17 -4.20 -15.39
N LEU A 77 -7.09 -3.70 -14.79
CA LEU A 77 -6.02 -3.01 -15.52
C LEU A 77 -5.23 -3.97 -16.42
N VAL A 78 -4.96 -5.18 -15.93
CA VAL A 78 -4.31 -6.22 -16.75
C VAL A 78 -5.22 -6.62 -17.91
N MET A 79 -6.54 -6.79 -17.69
CA MET A 79 -7.51 -7.03 -18.76
C MET A 79 -7.45 -5.91 -19.81
N ALA A 80 -7.44 -4.64 -19.38
CA ALA A 80 -7.37 -3.48 -20.27
C ALA A 80 -6.11 -3.49 -21.14
N GLY A 81 -4.94 -3.75 -20.54
CA GLY A 81 -3.68 -3.85 -21.28
C GLY A 81 -3.64 -5.02 -22.26
N LEU A 82 -4.20 -6.20 -21.87
CA LEU A 82 -4.30 -7.35 -22.78
C LEU A 82 -5.27 -7.11 -23.94
N ILE A 83 -6.36 -6.35 -23.73
CA ILE A 83 -7.24 -5.93 -24.81
C ILE A 83 -6.49 -5.07 -25.84
N LEU A 84 -5.68 -4.09 -25.39
CA LEU A 84 -4.85 -3.28 -26.28
C LEU A 84 -3.85 -4.13 -27.06
N TYR A 85 -3.16 -5.06 -26.36
CA TYR A 85 -2.21 -5.97 -27.00
C TYR A 85 -2.88 -6.86 -28.04
N LEU A 86 -4.01 -7.48 -27.72
CA LEU A 86 -4.73 -8.37 -28.63
C LEU A 86 -5.35 -7.63 -29.80
N TYR A 87 -5.75 -6.36 -29.60
CA TYR A 87 -6.16 -5.51 -30.71
C TYR A 87 -5.03 -5.29 -31.72
N ASP A 88 -3.81 -5.02 -31.25
CA ASP A 88 -2.62 -4.92 -32.09
C ASP A 88 -2.34 -6.25 -32.85
N GLN A 89 -2.59 -7.39 -32.21
CA GLN A 89 -2.48 -8.73 -32.81
C GLN A 89 -3.66 -9.08 -33.77
N GLY A 90 -4.53 -8.13 -34.09
CA GLY A 90 -5.59 -8.26 -35.10
C GLY A 90 -6.95 -8.70 -34.54
N PHE A 91 -7.13 -8.84 -33.24
CA PHE A 91 -8.44 -9.10 -32.63
C PHE A 91 -9.26 -7.81 -32.61
N ARG A 92 -10.56 -7.94 -32.86
CA ARG A 92 -11.51 -6.81 -32.85
C ARG A 92 -12.71 -7.03 -31.96
N ASN A 93 -13.03 -8.29 -31.66
CA ASN A 93 -14.25 -8.70 -30.98
C ASN A 93 -13.93 -9.31 -29.62
N PHE A 94 -14.46 -8.70 -28.57
CA PHE A 94 -14.20 -9.08 -27.18
C PHE A 94 -15.53 -9.39 -26.48
N LEU A 95 -15.61 -10.54 -25.83
CA LEU A 95 -16.77 -10.94 -25.03
C LEU A 95 -16.38 -10.99 -23.56
N PHE A 96 -16.84 -9.97 -22.81
CA PHE A 96 -16.64 -9.93 -21.37
C PHE A 96 -17.86 -10.50 -20.65
N PHE A 97 -17.65 -11.47 -19.78
CA PHE A 97 -18.72 -12.07 -19.00
C PHE A 97 -18.30 -12.37 -17.55
N VAL A 98 -19.30 -12.34 -16.67
CA VAL A 98 -19.14 -12.54 -15.24
C VAL A 98 -20.46 -13.06 -14.64
N ASN A 99 -20.46 -13.44 -13.37
CA ASN A 99 -21.63 -14.00 -12.69
C ASN A 99 -22.61 -12.94 -12.15
N SER A 100 -22.26 -11.65 -12.13
CA SER A 100 -23.05 -10.60 -11.47
C SER A 100 -23.22 -9.34 -12.31
N ASN A 101 -24.46 -8.82 -12.39
CA ASN A 101 -24.77 -7.56 -13.07
C ASN A 101 -24.07 -6.35 -12.45
N ASN A 102 -23.81 -6.35 -11.15
CA ASN A 102 -23.12 -5.27 -10.45
C ASN A 102 -21.67 -5.14 -10.93
N ILE A 103 -21.00 -6.27 -11.17
CA ILE A 103 -19.63 -6.29 -11.71
C ILE A 103 -19.62 -5.79 -13.15
N ILE A 104 -20.61 -6.16 -13.97
CA ILE A 104 -20.73 -5.66 -15.35
C ILE A 104 -20.80 -4.13 -15.36
N LYS A 105 -21.71 -3.54 -14.57
CA LYS A 105 -21.89 -2.09 -14.51
C LYS A 105 -20.58 -1.38 -14.14
N LYS A 106 -19.91 -1.86 -13.10
CA LYS A 106 -18.61 -1.32 -12.66
C LYS A 106 -17.53 -1.47 -13.73
N THR A 107 -17.47 -2.61 -14.42
CA THR A 107 -16.50 -2.84 -15.49
C THR A 107 -16.81 -1.97 -16.70
N LYS A 108 -18.07 -1.78 -17.08
CA LYS A 108 -18.45 -0.83 -18.14
C LYS A 108 -17.98 0.59 -17.81
N ASP A 109 -18.20 1.07 -16.59
CA ASP A 109 -17.72 2.39 -16.18
C ASP A 109 -16.20 2.50 -16.30
N ASN A 110 -15.46 1.47 -15.92
CA ASN A 110 -13.99 1.45 -16.02
C ASN A 110 -13.49 1.42 -17.47
N PHE A 111 -14.23 0.88 -18.42
CA PHE A 111 -13.82 0.69 -19.80
C PHE A 111 -14.39 1.73 -20.77
N LEU A 112 -15.60 2.26 -20.50
CA LEU A 112 -16.36 3.08 -21.44
C LEU A 112 -16.58 4.52 -20.96
N ASN A 113 -16.61 4.76 -19.65
CA ASN A 113 -16.97 6.05 -19.09
C ASN A 113 -15.72 6.87 -18.74
N SER A 114 -15.28 7.75 -19.64
CA SER A 114 -14.09 8.60 -19.45
C SER A 114 -14.21 9.57 -18.25
N HIS A 115 -15.43 9.83 -17.75
CA HIS A 115 -15.67 10.66 -16.56
C HIS A 115 -15.63 9.87 -15.26
N ALA A 116 -15.60 8.54 -15.31
CA ALA A 116 -15.48 7.73 -14.09
C ALA A 116 -14.09 7.88 -13.48
N SER A 117 -14.01 7.98 -12.15
CA SER A 117 -12.74 8.11 -11.41
C SER A 117 -11.79 6.93 -11.66
N LYS A 118 -12.35 5.75 -11.92
CA LYS A 118 -11.62 4.50 -12.18
C LYS A 118 -11.56 4.13 -13.68
N TYR A 119 -11.80 5.07 -14.59
CA TYR A 119 -11.61 4.85 -16.03
C TYR A 119 -10.14 4.51 -16.34
N LEU A 120 -9.93 3.47 -17.13
CA LEU A 120 -8.59 2.83 -17.24
C LEU A 120 -7.74 3.33 -18.41
N PHE A 121 -8.33 4.00 -19.38
CA PHE A 121 -7.64 4.41 -20.60
C PHE A 121 -7.35 5.91 -20.62
N ASN A 122 -6.44 6.32 -21.48
CA ASN A 122 -6.28 7.72 -21.83
C ASN A 122 -7.51 8.24 -22.60
N ASP A 123 -7.68 9.55 -22.63
CA ASP A 123 -8.77 10.21 -23.37
C ASP A 123 -8.78 9.82 -24.85
N LYS A 124 -7.59 9.54 -25.40
CA LYS A 124 -7.40 9.05 -26.76
C LYS A 124 -6.51 7.82 -26.75
N ILE A 125 -6.99 6.73 -27.31
CA ILE A 125 -6.24 5.51 -27.52
C ILE A 125 -5.62 5.58 -28.91
N VAL A 126 -4.28 5.50 -29.00
CA VAL A 126 -3.55 5.55 -30.30
C VAL A 126 -2.69 4.29 -30.43
N ILE A 127 -2.97 3.47 -31.42
CA ILE A 127 -2.20 2.24 -31.75
C ILE A 127 -1.78 2.34 -33.22
N ASP A 128 -0.50 2.15 -33.52
CA ASP A 128 0.09 2.33 -34.86
C ASP A 128 -0.23 3.67 -35.55
N GLY A 129 -0.29 4.74 -34.74
CA GLY A 129 -0.62 6.10 -35.24
C GLY A 129 -2.09 6.30 -35.60
N LYS A 130 -2.97 5.35 -35.32
CA LYS A 130 -4.41 5.43 -35.55
C LYS A 130 -5.14 5.58 -34.23
N GLU A 131 -6.14 6.47 -34.22
CA GLU A 131 -7.06 6.61 -33.08
C GLU A 131 -8.03 5.43 -33.06
N VAL A 132 -8.15 4.76 -31.92
CA VAL A 132 -8.96 3.57 -31.71
C VAL A 132 -9.98 3.85 -30.58
N TYR A 133 -11.21 3.40 -30.75
CA TYR A 133 -12.26 3.56 -29.74
C TYR A 133 -12.69 2.22 -29.17
N ILE A 134 -13.06 2.21 -27.89
CA ILE A 134 -13.72 1.07 -27.26
C ILE A 134 -15.22 1.30 -27.39
N LYS A 135 -15.89 0.36 -28.05
CA LYS A 135 -17.33 0.41 -28.32
C LYS A 135 -18.04 -0.77 -27.67
N GLU A 136 -19.12 -0.50 -26.97
CA GLU A 136 -20.03 -1.55 -26.55
C GLU A 136 -20.85 -2.02 -27.76
N THR A 137 -21.04 -3.32 -27.88
CA THR A 137 -21.89 -3.92 -28.93
C THR A 137 -22.83 -4.97 -28.35
N ASP A 138 -24.04 -5.06 -28.90
CA ASP A 138 -24.98 -6.11 -28.53
C ASP A 138 -24.76 -7.38 -29.34
N THR A 139 -24.31 -7.24 -30.59
CA THR A 139 -23.97 -8.34 -31.50
C THR A 139 -22.68 -8.02 -32.24
N PHE A 140 -21.98 -9.06 -32.72
CA PHE A 140 -20.75 -8.88 -33.50
C PHE A 140 -20.94 -8.79 -35.00
N GLU A 141 -22.17 -8.90 -35.51
CA GLU A 141 -22.47 -8.81 -36.94
C GLU A 141 -22.18 -7.40 -37.51
N SER A 142 -22.50 -6.36 -36.73
CA SER A 142 -22.30 -4.96 -37.09
C SER A 142 -21.03 -4.35 -36.46
N ALA A 143 -20.14 -5.19 -35.97
CA ALA A 143 -18.93 -4.73 -35.33
C ALA A 143 -17.99 -3.98 -36.30
N ASP A 144 -17.41 -2.89 -35.83
CA ASP A 144 -16.50 -2.03 -36.60
C ASP A 144 -15.06 -2.62 -36.55
N ASP A 145 -14.55 -3.04 -37.68
CA ASP A 145 -13.19 -3.63 -37.78
C ASP A 145 -12.05 -2.66 -37.47
N LYS A 146 -12.32 -1.37 -37.27
CA LYS A 146 -11.33 -0.36 -36.90
C LYS A 146 -11.24 -0.13 -35.40
N ASN A 147 -12.21 -0.62 -34.64
CA ASN A 147 -12.33 -0.34 -33.23
C ASN A 147 -12.30 -1.61 -32.38
N ILE A 148 -12.21 -1.44 -31.07
CA ILE A 148 -12.33 -2.50 -30.06
C ILE A 148 -13.81 -2.64 -29.74
N ASN A 149 -14.43 -3.77 -30.13
CA ASN A 149 -15.86 -4.02 -29.90
C ASN A 149 -15.99 -4.98 -28.72
N ILE A 150 -16.66 -4.55 -27.65
CA ILE A 150 -16.84 -5.35 -26.43
C ILE A 150 -18.32 -5.57 -26.17
N LYS A 151 -18.74 -6.84 -26.04
CA LYS A 151 -20.03 -7.23 -25.49
C LYS A 151 -19.86 -7.56 -24.01
N PHE A 152 -20.64 -6.90 -23.15
CA PHE A 152 -20.70 -7.17 -21.72
C PHE A 152 -21.98 -7.94 -21.39
N THR A 153 -21.85 -9.08 -20.72
CA THR A 153 -23.00 -9.93 -20.37
C THR A 153 -22.74 -10.73 -19.09
N THR A 154 -23.79 -11.28 -18.49
CA THR A 154 -23.61 -12.34 -17.48
C THR A 154 -23.54 -13.69 -18.16
N ILE A 155 -22.86 -14.66 -17.53
CA ILE A 155 -22.79 -16.02 -18.08
C ILE A 155 -24.16 -16.67 -18.19
N GLN A 156 -25.08 -16.35 -17.26
CA GLN A 156 -26.48 -16.80 -17.30
C GLN A 156 -27.21 -16.25 -18.54
N GLN A 157 -27.07 -14.94 -18.79
CA GLN A 157 -27.70 -14.31 -19.93
C GLN A 157 -27.11 -14.84 -21.26
N LEU A 158 -25.79 -14.97 -21.33
CA LEU A 158 -25.09 -15.55 -22.48
C LEU A 158 -25.58 -16.97 -22.79
N HIS A 159 -25.69 -17.81 -21.76
CA HIS A 159 -26.22 -19.17 -21.91
C HIS A 159 -27.67 -19.18 -22.42
N ILE A 160 -28.52 -18.28 -21.87
CA ILE A 160 -29.93 -18.14 -22.32
C ILE A 160 -29.99 -17.67 -23.76
N ASP A 161 -29.25 -16.63 -24.14
CA ASP A 161 -29.23 -16.04 -25.47
C ASP A 161 -28.82 -17.05 -26.56
N LEU A 162 -27.81 -17.90 -26.24
CA LEU A 162 -27.27 -18.89 -27.18
C LEU A 162 -28.09 -20.17 -27.30
N ASN A 163 -28.87 -20.52 -26.26
CA ASN A 163 -29.64 -21.76 -26.26
C ASN A 163 -31.16 -21.53 -26.48
N ASN A 164 -31.60 -20.27 -26.43
CA ASN A 164 -33.00 -19.89 -26.71
C ASN A 164 -33.04 -18.88 -27.86
N THR A 165 -33.35 -19.31 -29.04
CA THR A 165 -33.48 -18.45 -30.24
C THR A 165 -34.53 -17.36 -30.02
N LYS A 166 -34.08 -16.12 -29.86
CA LYS A 166 -34.88 -14.89 -29.86
C LYS A 166 -34.42 -14.03 -31.03
N GLU A 167 -35.31 -13.21 -31.60
CA GLU A 167 -34.92 -12.18 -32.55
C GLU A 167 -33.86 -11.26 -31.91
N ASN A 168 -32.78 -11.00 -32.64
CA ASN A 168 -31.61 -10.22 -32.22
C ASN A 168 -30.79 -10.82 -31.05
N SER A 169 -30.86 -12.12 -30.81
CA SER A 169 -29.92 -12.80 -29.89
C SER A 169 -28.65 -13.27 -30.61
N VAL A 170 -27.53 -13.30 -29.91
CA VAL A 170 -26.28 -13.85 -30.40
C VAL A 170 -26.43 -15.35 -30.57
N THR A 171 -25.95 -15.90 -31.69
CA THR A 171 -25.92 -17.33 -31.99
C THR A 171 -24.50 -17.87 -32.11
N TYR A 172 -24.30 -19.19 -32.05
CA TYR A 172 -22.97 -19.79 -32.26
C TYR A 172 -22.43 -19.52 -33.69
N GLU A 173 -23.29 -19.25 -34.66
CA GLU A 173 -22.91 -18.91 -36.05
C GLU A 173 -22.20 -17.55 -36.10
N ASP A 174 -22.57 -16.62 -35.23
CA ASP A 174 -22.00 -15.27 -35.15
C ASP A 174 -20.49 -15.29 -34.76
N PHE A 175 -20.04 -16.39 -34.19
CA PHE A 175 -18.63 -16.56 -33.74
C PHE A 175 -17.75 -17.33 -34.73
N LYS A 176 -18.32 -18.07 -35.69
CA LYS A 176 -17.52 -18.98 -36.54
C LYS A 176 -16.46 -18.31 -37.40
N ASP A 177 -16.79 -17.17 -37.98
CA ASP A 177 -15.91 -16.49 -38.94
C ASP A 177 -15.09 -15.35 -38.30
N LYS A 178 -15.14 -15.23 -36.98
CA LYS A 178 -14.51 -14.12 -36.24
C LYS A 178 -13.49 -14.62 -35.23
N LYS A 179 -12.38 -13.90 -35.12
CA LYS A 179 -11.43 -14.10 -34.01
C LYS A 179 -12.00 -13.41 -32.77
N MET A 180 -12.21 -14.18 -31.73
CA MET A 180 -12.82 -13.75 -30.49
C MET A 180 -11.82 -13.80 -29.34
N VAL A 181 -11.90 -12.79 -28.47
CA VAL A 181 -11.31 -12.82 -27.14
C VAL A 181 -12.41 -12.93 -26.11
N LEU A 182 -12.44 -14.02 -25.37
CA LEU A 182 -13.35 -14.24 -24.25
C LEU A 182 -12.62 -13.85 -22.97
N ILE A 183 -13.25 -12.99 -22.16
CA ILE A 183 -12.69 -12.52 -20.88
C ILE A 183 -13.69 -12.85 -19.79
N ALA A 184 -13.30 -13.75 -18.88
CA ALA A 184 -14.08 -14.14 -17.72
C ALA A 184 -13.50 -13.55 -16.45
N ASP A 185 -14.24 -12.71 -15.74
CA ASP A 185 -13.86 -12.26 -14.40
C ASP A 185 -14.57 -13.11 -13.34
N GLU A 186 -13.91 -13.32 -12.19
CA GLU A 186 -14.31 -14.21 -11.10
C GLU A 186 -14.59 -15.66 -11.60
N ALA A 187 -13.68 -16.18 -12.42
CA ALA A 187 -13.82 -17.45 -13.15
C ALA A 187 -14.03 -18.69 -12.24
N HIS A 188 -13.70 -18.62 -10.94
CA HIS A 188 -13.98 -19.70 -9.98
C HIS A 188 -15.47 -20.08 -9.87
N HIS A 189 -16.37 -19.24 -10.35
CA HIS A 189 -17.81 -19.54 -10.45
C HIS A 189 -18.17 -20.33 -11.71
N LEU A 190 -17.27 -20.54 -12.65
CA LEU A 190 -17.53 -21.23 -13.92
C LEU A 190 -17.35 -22.74 -13.84
N VAL A 191 -16.64 -23.26 -12.84
CA VAL A 191 -16.24 -24.67 -12.79
C VAL A 191 -17.20 -25.54 -12.00
N ALA A 192 -17.61 -26.64 -12.59
CA ALA A 192 -18.63 -27.58 -12.10
C ALA A 192 -18.32 -28.29 -10.76
N GLY A 193 -17.14 -28.13 -10.18
CA GLY A 193 -16.74 -28.77 -8.92
C GLY A 193 -17.34 -28.17 -7.66
N THR A 194 -17.96 -27.00 -7.72
CA THR A 194 -18.61 -26.35 -6.59
C THR A 194 -20.06 -26.79 -6.46
N ARG A 195 -20.50 -27.17 -5.30
CA ARG A 195 -21.78 -27.76 -4.80
C ARG A 195 -23.12 -27.54 -5.56
N ALA A 196 -23.12 -26.85 -6.69
CA ALA A 196 -24.32 -26.53 -7.48
C ALA A 196 -24.51 -27.40 -8.76
N GLY A 197 -23.73 -28.42 -8.92
CA GLY A 197 -23.86 -29.66 -9.74
C GLY A 197 -24.18 -29.48 -11.23
N ASN A 198 -25.39 -29.28 -11.63
CA ASN A 198 -25.83 -29.46 -13.05
C ASN A 198 -25.90 -28.17 -13.87
N LEU A 199 -26.10 -27.01 -13.25
CA LEU A 199 -26.21 -25.72 -13.95
C LEU A 199 -24.83 -25.17 -14.41
N PHE A 200 -23.80 -25.36 -13.63
CA PHE A 200 -22.46 -24.87 -13.96
C PHE A 200 -21.82 -25.66 -15.11
N GLY A 201 -22.03 -26.97 -15.22
CA GLY A 201 -21.57 -27.75 -16.36
C GLY A 201 -22.11 -27.24 -17.69
N SER A 202 -23.33 -26.70 -17.70
CA SER A 202 -23.94 -26.12 -18.90
C SER A 202 -23.35 -24.76 -19.30
N TRP A 203 -22.87 -23.98 -18.33
CA TRP A 203 -22.20 -22.69 -18.60
C TRP A 203 -20.78 -22.91 -19.12
N GLU A 204 -20.02 -23.81 -18.50
CA GLU A 204 -18.71 -24.21 -18.96
C GLU A 204 -18.75 -24.73 -20.40
N ASP A 205 -19.74 -25.58 -20.74
CA ASP A 205 -19.96 -26.08 -22.09
C ASP A 205 -20.31 -24.94 -23.10
N THR A 206 -21.03 -23.92 -22.66
CA THR A 206 -21.36 -22.76 -23.51
C THR A 206 -20.11 -21.97 -23.86
N VAL A 207 -19.27 -21.64 -22.86
CA VAL A 207 -18.01 -20.93 -23.05
C VAL A 207 -17.08 -21.75 -23.93
N LYS A 208 -16.94 -23.04 -23.67
CA LYS A 208 -16.14 -23.97 -24.46
C LYS A 208 -16.58 -24.02 -25.92
N LYS A 209 -17.87 -24.11 -26.20
CA LYS A 209 -18.41 -24.12 -27.57
C LYS A 209 -18.04 -22.84 -28.32
N ILE A 210 -18.16 -21.65 -27.69
CA ILE A 210 -17.72 -20.40 -28.32
C ILE A 210 -16.22 -20.39 -28.56
N HIS A 211 -15.44 -20.79 -27.56
CA HIS A 211 -13.98 -20.80 -27.63
C HIS A 211 -13.46 -21.71 -28.76
N GLU A 212 -14.09 -22.86 -28.97
CA GLU A 212 -13.71 -23.83 -30.00
C GLU A 212 -14.22 -23.48 -31.41
N THR A 213 -15.01 -22.41 -31.62
CA THR A 213 -15.50 -22.00 -32.95
C THR A 213 -14.39 -21.57 -33.90
N ASN A 214 -13.28 -21.04 -33.40
CA ASN A 214 -12.15 -20.58 -34.19
C ASN A 214 -10.82 -20.96 -33.52
N PHE A 215 -9.87 -21.48 -34.29
CA PHE A 215 -8.57 -21.92 -33.80
C PHE A 215 -7.72 -20.79 -33.19
N ASP A 216 -7.92 -19.56 -33.62
CA ASP A 216 -7.20 -18.38 -33.09
C ASP A 216 -7.89 -17.73 -31.88
N ASN A 217 -9.03 -18.22 -31.41
CA ASN A 217 -9.71 -17.67 -30.25
C ASN A 217 -8.82 -17.74 -29.00
N VAL A 218 -9.05 -16.77 -28.09
CA VAL A 218 -8.37 -16.68 -26.81
C VAL A 218 -9.41 -16.60 -25.69
N LEU A 219 -9.29 -17.45 -24.68
CA LEU A 219 -10.02 -17.39 -23.43
C LEU A 219 -9.08 -16.95 -22.31
N LEU A 220 -9.37 -15.83 -21.71
CA LEU A 220 -8.64 -15.26 -20.56
C LEU A 220 -9.54 -15.31 -19.34
N GLU A 221 -9.17 -16.10 -18.37
CA GLU A 221 -9.89 -16.22 -17.09
C GLU A 221 -9.11 -15.49 -16.00
N PHE A 222 -9.85 -14.74 -15.16
CA PHE A 222 -9.30 -14.02 -14.01
C PHE A 222 -10.01 -14.46 -12.74
N THR A 223 -9.26 -14.77 -11.71
CA THR A 223 -9.80 -15.12 -10.40
C THR A 223 -8.86 -14.72 -9.27
N ALA A 224 -9.40 -14.42 -8.10
CA ALA A 224 -8.60 -14.19 -6.91
C ALA A 224 -8.25 -15.48 -6.16
N THR A 225 -9.07 -16.53 -6.33
CA THR A 225 -8.93 -17.79 -5.60
C THR A 225 -8.97 -18.97 -6.57
N ILE A 226 -8.01 -19.86 -6.45
CA ILE A 226 -8.03 -21.19 -7.09
C ILE A 226 -8.01 -22.22 -5.98
N ASP A 227 -8.99 -23.14 -5.98
CA ASP A 227 -8.92 -24.32 -5.13
C ASP A 227 -7.89 -25.31 -5.72
N THR A 228 -6.70 -25.33 -5.12
CA THR A 228 -5.61 -26.25 -5.51
C THR A 228 -5.64 -27.58 -4.76
N GLU A 229 -6.56 -27.76 -3.80
CA GLU A 229 -6.66 -29.00 -3.02
C GLU A 229 -7.52 -30.06 -3.71
N THR A 230 -8.45 -29.64 -4.56
CA THR A 230 -9.29 -30.57 -5.32
C THR A 230 -8.54 -31.06 -6.55
N ALA A 231 -8.16 -32.34 -6.58
CA ALA A 231 -7.38 -32.96 -7.67
C ALA A 231 -7.99 -32.74 -9.07
N ALA A 232 -9.34 -32.69 -9.17
CA ALA A 232 -10.03 -32.42 -10.42
C ALA A 232 -9.79 -30.99 -10.93
N LEU A 233 -9.83 -29.99 -10.06
CA LEU A 233 -9.57 -28.59 -10.38
C LEU A 233 -8.09 -28.35 -10.68
N LEU A 234 -7.20 -28.98 -9.93
CA LEU A 234 -5.77 -28.94 -10.18
C LEU A 234 -5.45 -29.44 -11.60
N ASN A 235 -5.98 -30.61 -11.97
CA ASN A 235 -5.77 -31.18 -13.31
C ASN A 235 -6.38 -30.32 -14.42
N HIS A 236 -7.48 -29.61 -14.14
CA HIS A 236 -8.14 -28.75 -15.12
C HIS A 236 -7.36 -27.47 -15.41
N TYR A 237 -6.68 -26.90 -14.41
CA TYR A 237 -6.03 -25.59 -14.52
C TYR A 237 -4.50 -25.64 -14.59
N GLN A 238 -3.86 -26.77 -14.34
CA GLN A 238 -2.41 -26.88 -14.23
C GLN A 238 -1.67 -26.35 -15.45
N ASP A 239 -2.15 -26.65 -16.65
CA ASP A 239 -1.60 -26.23 -17.95
C ASP A 239 -2.10 -24.84 -18.42
N LYS A 240 -2.94 -24.14 -17.62
CA LYS A 240 -3.60 -22.89 -17.98
C LYS A 240 -3.19 -21.72 -17.13
N VAL A 241 -2.78 -21.94 -15.86
CA VAL A 241 -2.38 -20.84 -14.96
C VAL A 241 -1.08 -20.23 -15.44
N ILE A 242 -1.18 -19.13 -16.19
CA ILE A 242 -0.04 -18.42 -16.75
C ILE A 242 0.63 -17.49 -15.75
N PHE A 243 -0.15 -16.97 -14.80
CA PHE A 243 0.31 -16.03 -13.80
C PHE A 243 -0.36 -16.26 -12.44
N LYS A 244 0.45 -16.30 -11.38
CA LYS A 244 0.00 -16.45 -10.00
C LYS A 244 0.53 -15.28 -9.16
N TYR A 245 -0.38 -14.50 -8.62
CA TYR A 245 -0.09 -13.42 -7.69
C TYR A 245 -1.21 -13.35 -6.64
N ASP A 246 -1.16 -14.27 -5.70
CA ASP A 246 -2.17 -14.44 -4.67
C ASP A 246 -2.12 -13.34 -3.60
N LEU A 247 -3.07 -13.38 -2.67
CA LEU A 247 -3.19 -12.34 -1.64
C LEU A 247 -2.04 -12.41 -0.63
N ALA A 248 -1.43 -13.57 -0.41
CA ALA A 248 -0.25 -13.71 0.42
C ALA A 248 0.94 -12.96 -0.18
N GLN A 249 1.21 -13.16 -1.48
CA GLN A 249 2.28 -12.42 -2.17
C GLN A 249 1.98 -10.92 -2.22
N PHE A 250 0.73 -10.55 -2.46
CA PHE A 250 0.27 -9.15 -2.44
C PHE A 250 0.52 -8.47 -1.09
N ARG A 251 0.35 -9.22 0.02
CA ARG A 251 0.65 -8.77 1.38
C ARG A 251 2.15 -8.67 1.64
N ILE A 252 2.94 -9.66 1.19
CA ILE A 252 4.40 -9.68 1.32
C ILE A 252 5.01 -8.47 0.60
N ASP A 253 4.54 -8.16 -0.60
CA ASP A 253 4.97 -7.02 -1.39
C ASP A 253 4.42 -5.67 -0.86
N LYS A 254 3.75 -5.68 0.30
CA LYS A 254 3.27 -4.50 1.05
C LYS A 254 2.12 -3.73 0.38
N TYR A 255 1.41 -4.31 -0.58
CA TYR A 255 0.28 -3.67 -1.28
C TYR A 255 -1.08 -3.82 -0.58
N SER A 256 -1.15 -4.52 0.53
CA SER A 256 -2.34 -4.64 1.37
C SER A 256 -2.09 -4.12 2.78
N LYS A 257 -3.16 -3.81 3.53
CA LYS A 257 -3.04 -3.62 4.99
C LYS A 257 -2.58 -4.91 5.66
N GLU A 258 -1.89 -4.79 6.77
CA GLU A 258 -1.65 -5.91 7.67
C GLU A 258 -2.95 -6.24 8.43
N ILE A 259 -3.22 -7.53 8.64
CA ILE A 259 -4.46 -7.99 9.27
C ILE A 259 -4.18 -8.37 10.70
N ASN A 260 -4.84 -7.72 11.65
CA ASN A 260 -4.69 -7.97 13.07
C ASN A 260 -6.02 -8.45 13.69
N LEU A 261 -5.93 -9.46 14.52
CA LEU A 261 -7.07 -9.97 15.29
C LEU A 261 -7.06 -9.36 16.68
N ILE A 262 -8.06 -8.55 17.02
CA ILE A 262 -8.28 -8.10 18.40
C ILE A 262 -9.23 -9.08 19.07
N ARG A 263 -8.67 -9.82 20.02
CA ARG A 263 -9.39 -10.77 20.89
C ARG A 263 -9.57 -10.09 22.22
N SER A 264 -10.79 -9.85 22.64
CA SER A 264 -11.06 -9.25 23.94
C SER A 264 -12.06 -10.10 24.72
N GLY A 265 -11.83 -10.19 26.04
CA GLY A 265 -12.80 -10.72 26.97
C GLY A 265 -13.99 -9.78 27.21
N PHE A 266 -13.99 -8.62 26.58
CA PHE A 266 -15.05 -7.63 26.65
C PHE A 266 -16.38 -8.17 26.13
N ASP A 267 -17.49 -7.68 26.69
CA ASP A 267 -18.79 -7.92 26.15
C ASP A 267 -18.97 -7.26 24.77
N GLN A 268 -20.11 -7.45 24.13
CA GLN A 268 -20.35 -6.91 22.79
C GLN A 268 -20.32 -5.39 22.76
N GLN A 269 -20.85 -4.70 23.78
CA GLN A 269 -20.91 -3.25 23.86
C GLN A 269 -19.51 -2.66 24.03
N GLU A 270 -18.72 -3.22 24.92
CA GLU A 270 -17.33 -2.79 25.16
C GLU A 270 -16.46 -3.00 23.90
N ARG A 271 -16.64 -4.10 23.15
CA ARG A 271 -15.94 -4.31 21.85
C ARG A 271 -16.34 -3.28 20.81
N ILE A 272 -17.62 -2.90 20.74
CA ILE A 272 -18.07 -1.81 19.85
C ILE A 272 -17.41 -0.50 20.24
N ILE A 273 -17.41 -0.12 21.53
CA ILE A 273 -16.79 1.12 22.00
C ILE A 273 -15.29 1.11 21.70
N GLN A 274 -14.60 0.01 21.91
CA GLN A 274 -13.18 -0.14 21.57
C GLN A 274 -12.92 0.12 20.07
N ALA A 275 -13.72 -0.47 19.19
CA ALA A 275 -13.59 -0.25 17.75
C ALA A 275 -13.87 1.21 17.36
N LEU A 276 -14.85 1.86 18.00
CA LEU A 276 -15.15 3.28 17.79
C LEU A 276 -14.01 4.19 18.26
N ILE A 277 -13.35 3.88 19.36
CA ILE A 277 -12.19 4.60 19.87
C ILE A 277 -11.01 4.47 18.87
N LEU A 278 -10.72 3.25 18.38
CA LEU A 278 -9.66 3.03 17.39
C LEU A 278 -9.96 3.70 16.06
N ASN A 279 -11.21 3.71 15.63
CA ASN A 279 -11.65 4.42 14.42
C ASN A 279 -11.43 5.93 14.56
N LEU A 280 -11.81 6.50 15.70
CA LEU A 280 -11.55 7.93 15.98
C LEU A 280 -10.05 8.20 16.05
N TYR A 281 -9.27 7.36 16.71
CA TYR A 281 -7.82 7.49 16.78
C TYR A 281 -7.18 7.55 15.39
N ARG A 282 -7.56 6.64 14.47
CA ARG A 282 -7.09 6.68 13.08
C ARG A 282 -7.44 7.98 12.38
N GLN A 283 -8.67 8.45 12.55
CA GLN A 283 -9.12 9.71 11.94
C GLN A 283 -8.33 10.90 12.46
N GLU A 284 -8.18 11.02 13.77
CA GLU A 284 -7.46 12.14 14.37
C GLU A 284 -5.96 12.10 14.04
N LEU A 285 -5.36 10.91 14.07
CA LEU A 285 -3.96 10.73 13.70
C LEU A 285 -3.72 11.03 12.22
N ALA A 286 -4.62 10.60 11.33
CA ALA A 286 -4.56 10.92 9.90
C ALA A 286 -4.69 12.43 9.68
N THR A 287 -5.66 13.07 10.34
CA THR A 287 -5.87 14.52 10.30
C THR A 287 -4.64 15.28 10.80
N TYR A 288 -4.06 14.83 11.92
CA TYR A 288 -2.84 15.42 12.50
C TYR A 288 -1.66 15.39 11.51
N ASN A 289 -1.60 14.35 10.66
CA ASN A 289 -0.57 14.19 9.64
C ASN A 289 -1.02 14.63 8.22
N ASN A 290 -2.13 15.37 8.11
CA ASN A 290 -2.70 15.87 6.85
C ASN A 290 -3.05 14.78 5.83
N ILE A 291 -3.37 13.60 6.31
CA ILE A 291 -3.93 12.53 5.50
C ILE A 291 -5.45 12.66 5.56
N ASN A 292 -6.09 12.87 4.42
CA ASN A 292 -7.55 12.92 4.35
C ASN A 292 -8.09 11.48 4.37
N LEU A 293 -8.27 10.95 5.57
CA LEU A 293 -8.78 9.61 5.81
C LEU A 293 -10.08 9.65 6.61
N LYS A 294 -11.12 9.07 6.06
CA LYS A 294 -12.40 8.78 6.72
C LYS A 294 -12.51 7.27 6.94
N PRO A 295 -12.07 6.73 8.08
CA PRO A 295 -12.12 5.29 8.34
C PRO A 295 -13.55 4.81 8.54
N VAL A 296 -13.87 3.64 7.98
CA VAL A 296 -15.19 2.99 8.03
C VAL A 296 -15.10 1.72 8.87
N ILE A 297 -16.18 1.42 9.61
CA ILE A 297 -16.34 0.18 10.37
C ILE A 297 -17.41 -0.69 9.71
N LEU A 298 -17.15 -1.98 9.59
CA LEU A 298 -18.13 -2.99 9.21
C LEU A 298 -18.60 -3.78 10.43
N PHE A 299 -19.89 -3.78 10.69
CA PHE A 299 -20.55 -4.60 11.72
C PHE A 299 -21.17 -5.83 11.10
N LYS A 300 -20.66 -7.01 11.46
CA LYS A 300 -21.04 -8.31 10.89
C LYS A 300 -22.02 -9.03 11.79
N ALA A 301 -23.27 -9.22 11.33
CA ALA A 301 -24.28 -10.03 11.96
C ALA A 301 -24.17 -11.52 11.56
N LYS A 302 -24.77 -12.44 12.32
CA LYS A 302 -24.59 -13.89 12.19
C LYS A 302 -25.29 -14.46 10.94
N LYS A 303 -26.60 -14.41 10.86
CA LYS A 303 -27.37 -15.15 9.85
C LYS A 303 -28.56 -14.39 9.26
N THR A 304 -29.24 -13.53 10.02
CA THR A 304 -30.52 -12.96 9.60
C THR A 304 -30.50 -11.46 9.47
N ILE A 305 -31.29 -10.96 8.52
CA ILE A 305 -31.49 -9.53 8.29
C ILE A 305 -32.05 -8.86 9.54
N LYS A 306 -33.03 -9.51 10.19
CA LYS A 306 -33.64 -9.01 11.42
C LYS A 306 -32.63 -8.82 12.56
N GLU A 307 -31.66 -9.73 12.69
CA GLU A 307 -30.58 -9.60 13.66
C GLU A 307 -29.66 -8.40 13.33
N SER A 308 -29.36 -8.19 12.06
CA SER A 308 -28.55 -7.05 11.63
C SER A 308 -29.26 -5.71 11.85
N GLU A 309 -30.56 -5.65 11.60
CA GLU A 309 -31.38 -4.46 11.89
C GLU A 309 -31.44 -4.17 13.40
N GLN A 310 -31.63 -5.20 14.22
CA GLN A 310 -31.63 -5.06 15.68
C GLN A 310 -30.24 -4.57 16.17
N ASN A 311 -29.18 -5.16 15.66
CA ASN A 311 -27.81 -4.73 15.99
C ASN A 311 -27.58 -3.26 15.63
N LYS A 312 -28.14 -2.76 14.53
CA LYS A 312 -28.05 -1.34 14.16
C LYS A 312 -28.80 -0.45 15.13
N ILE A 313 -30.00 -0.87 15.57
CA ILE A 313 -30.77 -0.15 16.61
C ILE A 313 -29.99 -0.11 17.93
N ASP A 314 -29.48 -1.26 18.38
CA ASP A 314 -28.73 -1.38 19.63
C ASP A 314 -27.44 -0.55 19.57
N PHE A 315 -26.78 -0.50 18.41
CA PHE A 315 -25.63 0.35 18.17
C PHE A 315 -25.97 1.85 18.33
N HIS A 316 -27.08 2.32 17.76
CA HIS A 316 -27.48 3.73 17.92
C HIS A 316 -27.81 4.07 19.36
N ASN A 317 -28.54 3.17 20.05
CA ASN A 317 -28.80 3.33 21.49
C ASN A 317 -27.49 3.42 22.29
N LEU A 318 -26.51 2.57 21.99
CA LEU A 318 -25.20 2.59 22.64
C LEU A 318 -24.45 3.91 22.38
N VAL A 319 -24.43 4.37 21.12
CA VAL A 319 -23.77 5.62 20.75
C VAL A 319 -24.44 6.82 21.44
N ASP A 320 -25.78 6.88 21.49
CA ASP A 320 -26.52 7.95 22.14
C ASP A 320 -26.29 8.00 23.66
N LEU A 321 -26.18 6.83 24.29
CA LEU A 321 -25.91 6.69 25.73
C LEU A 321 -24.43 6.81 26.09
N MET A 322 -23.54 6.85 25.12
CA MET A 322 -22.08 6.88 25.37
C MET A 322 -21.69 8.10 26.21
N SER A 323 -20.94 7.86 27.26
CA SER A 323 -20.51 8.89 28.23
C SER A 323 -19.00 8.88 28.41
N ALA A 324 -18.47 9.97 28.98
CA ALA A 324 -17.08 10.07 29.39
C ALA A 324 -16.67 8.94 30.37
N GLN A 325 -17.62 8.49 31.21
CA GLN A 325 -17.39 7.40 32.15
C GLN A 325 -17.17 6.06 31.43
N MET A 326 -17.98 5.74 30.40
CA MET A 326 -17.82 4.54 29.59
C MET A 326 -16.48 4.53 28.85
N ILE A 327 -16.07 5.65 28.28
CA ILE A 327 -14.75 5.81 27.65
C ILE A 327 -13.64 5.63 28.68
N GLY A 328 -13.77 6.24 29.88
CA GLY A 328 -12.82 6.11 30.97
C GLY A 328 -12.72 4.66 31.49
N GLN A 329 -13.82 3.90 31.51
CA GLN A 329 -13.81 2.49 31.85
C GLN A 329 -12.95 1.69 30.86
N ILE A 330 -13.18 1.83 29.54
CA ILE A 330 -12.35 1.16 28.51
C ILE A 330 -10.88 1.57 28.67
N ARG A 331 -10.58 2.85 28.92
CA ARG A 331 -9.22 3.32 29.17
C ARG A 331 -8.54 2.57 30.33
N ASN A 332 -9.25 2.38 31.44
CA ASN A 332 -8.70 1.77 32.65
C ASN A 332 -8.59 0.24 32.56
N THR A 333 -9.40 -0.41 31.74
CA THR A 333 -9.47 -1.87 31.59
C THR A 333 -8.75 -2.37 30.33
N ALA A 334 -8.34 -1.48 29.41
CA ALA A 334 -7.70 -1.87 28.17
C ALA A 334 -6.34 -2.52 28.41
N THR A 335 -6.20 -3.79 28.00
CA THR A 335 -4.94 -4.54 28.00
C THR A 335 -4.28 -4.58 26.61
N VAL A 336 -5.03 -4.23 25.57
CA VAL A 336 -4.56 -4.22 24.17
C VAL A 336 -3.70 -2.98 23.95
N SER A 337 -2.43 -3.15 23.58
CA SER A 337 -1.44 -2.07 23.46
C SER A 337 -1.88 -0.94 22.53
N ILE A 338 -2.55 -1.27 21.41
CA ILE A 338 -2.99 -0.25 20.45
C ILE A 338 -4.10 0.65 21.03
N VAL A 339 -4.95 0.12 21.91
CA VAL A 339 -5.97 0.92 22.60
C VAL A 339 -5.33 1.87 23.61
N GLN A 340 -4.28 1.40 24.30
CA GLN A 340 -3.48 2.26 25.18
C GLN A 340 -2.77 3.37 24.41
N LYS A 341 -2.18 3.05 23.25
CA LYS A 341 -1.59 4.05 22.33
C LYS A 341 -2.61 5.09 21.90
N ALA A 342 -3.84 4.68 21.57
CA ALA A 342 -4.91 5.60 21.20
C ALA A 342 -5.19 6.63 22.31
N PHE A 343 -5.29 6.19 23.57
CA PHE A 343 -5.50 7.09 24.68
C PHE A 343 -4.31 8.00 24.95
N ASN A 344 -3.08 7.49 24.84
CA ASN A 344 -1.87 8.30 24.98
C ASN A 344 -1.81 9.40 23.91
N PHE A 345 -2.20 9.08 22.67
CA PHE A 345 -2.30 10.07 21.61
C PHE A 345 -3.37 11.13 21.90
N PHE A 346 -4.58 10.72 22.32
CA PHE A 346 -5.62 11.69 22.69
C PHE A 346 -5.17 12.62 23.82
N ASP A 347 -4.41 12.10 24.79
CA ASP A 347 -3.85 12.93 25.86
C ASP A 347 -2.82 13.92 25.32
N SER A 348 -1.95 13.49 24.40
CA SER A 348 -0.92 14.33 23.79
C SER A 348 -1.49 15.52 23.02
N ILE A 349 -2.71 15.38 22.48
CA ILE A 349 -3.43 16.43 21.75
C ILE A 349 -4.59 17.05 22.56
N ASN A 350 -4.60 16.82 23.89
CA ASN A 350 -5.57 17.35 24.84
C ASN A 350 -7.05 17.01 24.55
N ILE A 351 -7.31 15.83 24.01
CA ILE A 351 -8.68 15.32 23.79
C ILE A 351 -9.13 14.52 25.01
N SER A 352 -10.05 15.06 25.79
CA SER A 352 -10.61 14.39 26.97
C SER A 352 -11.57 13.25 26.62
N SER A 353 -11.84 12.36 27.59
CA SER A 353 -12.86 11.28 27.43
C SER A 353 -14.25 11.83 27.06
N ALA A 354 -14.61 13.02 27.53
CA ALA A 354 -15.86 13.67 27.16
C ALA A 354 -15.85 14.12 25.68
N GLU A 355 -14.73 14.64 25.23
CA GLU A 355 -14.56 15.05 23.84
C GLU A 355 -14.50 13.84 22.90
N ILE A 356 -13.86 12.74 23.30
CA ILE A 356 -13.90 11.46 22.55
C ILE A 356 -15.35 11.02 22.36
N SER A 357 -16.14 10.98 23.45
CA SER A 357 -17.56 10.62 23.38
C SER A 357 -18.35 11.52 22.42
N ARG A 358 -18.13 12.84 22.48
CA ARG A 358 -18.80 13.84 21.63
C ARG A 358 -18.45 13.64 20.15
N ARG A 359 -17.17 13.41 19.82
CA ARG A 359 -16.71 13.18 18.45
C ARG A 359 -17.25 11.88 17.87
N ILE A 360 -17.25 10.79 18.65
CA ILE A 360 -17.86 9.51 18.25
C ILE A 360 -19.35 9.71 17.94
N LYS A 361 -20.12 10.37 18.82
CA LYS A 361 -21.55 10.66 18.56
C LYS A 361 -21.75 11.46 17.27
N SER A 362 -20.89 12.44 17.01
CA SER A 362 -20.95 13.24 15.78
C SER A 362 -20.65 12.42 14.53
N ASN A 363 -19.65 11.51 14.59
CA ASN A 363 -19.24 10.71 13.46
C ASN A 363 -20.26 9.61 13.11
N PHE A 364 -20.90 9.02 14.11
CA PHE A 364 -21.76 7.84 13.95
C PHE A 364 -23.25 8.16 14.15
N ARG A 365 -23.70 9.31 13.63
CA ARG A 365 -25.13 9.66 13.57
C ARG A 365 -25.91 8.65 12.74
N PHE A 366 -27.22 8.63 12.90
CA PHE A 366 -28.10 7.69 12.18
C PHE A 366 -27.89 7.73 10.67
N GLU A 367 -27.81 8.92 10.08
CA GLU A 367 -27.58 9.15 8.66
C GLU A 367 -26.21 8.71 8.14
N ASN A 368 -25.23 8.56 9.05
CA ASN A 368 -23.88 8.09 8.71
C ASN A 368 -23.71 6.57 8.78
N CYS A 369 -24.79 5.83 9.02
CA CYS A 369 -24.81 4.39 9.19
C CYS A 369 -25.81 3.73 8.24
N ILE A 370 -25.38 2.81 7.39
CA ILE A 370 -26.22 2.12 6.42
C ILE A 370 -26.25 0.61 6.61
N SER A 371 -27.32 -0.01 6.11
CA SER A 371 -27.45 -1.47 6.06
C SER A 371 -27.25 -1.99 4.63
N ALA A 372 -26.66 -3.18 4.52
CA ALA A 372 -26.44 -3.90 3.27
C ALA A 372 -26.78 -5.40 3.45
N ASN A 373 -28.00 -5.68 3.88
CA ASN A 373 -28.43 -7.00 4.33
C ASN A 373 -28.99 -7.89 3.22
N ASN A 374 -29.64 -7.27 2.21
CA ASN A 374 -30.28 -7.95 1.08
C ASN A 374 -29.99 -7.21 -0.23
N ASP A 375 -30.42 -7.77 -1.38
CA ASP A 375 -30.17 -7.20 -2.71
C ASP A 375 -30.83 -5.83 -2.86
N GLU A 376 -32.03 -5.66 -2.37
CA GLU A 376 -32.80 -4.42 -2.48
C GLU A 376 -32.16 -3.28 -1.67
N GLU A 377 -31.73 -3.53 -0.43
CA GLU A 377 -30.98 -2.56 0.37
C GLU A 377 -29.61 -2.27 -0.22
N ALA A 378 -28.89 -3.31 -0.68
CA ALA A 378 -27.59 -3.17 -1.31
C ALA A 378 -27.71 -2.36 -2.61
N GLU A 379 -28.75 -2.58 -3.42
CA GLU A 379 -29.00 -1.82 -4.64
C GLU A 379 -29.39 -0.37 -4.35
N LYS A 380 -30.28 -0.14 -3.37
CA LYS A 380 -30.65 1.19 -2.91
C LYS A 380 -29.47 1.99 -2.38
N ASN A 381 -28.59 1.34 -1.61
CA ASN A 381 -27.43 1.96 -0.99
C ASN A 381 -26.15 1.81 -1.84
N GLN A 382 -26.23 1.21 -3.03
CA GLN A 382 -25.08 0.83 -3.85
C GLN A 382 -24.14 2.00 -4.16
N ILE A 383 -24.69 3.17 -4.46
CA ILE A 383 -23.89 4.37 -4.73
C ILE A 383 -23.06 4.73 -3.49
N LEU A 384 -23.72 4.77 -2.31
CA LEU A 384 -23.03 5.08 -1.04
C LEU A 384 -22.01 4.00 -0.67
N LEU A 385 -22.30 2.73 -0.91
CA LEU A 385 -21.39 1.62 -0.63
C LEU A 385 -20.16 1.61 -1.56
N ASN A 386 -20.32 2.02 -2.82
CA ASN A 386 -19.25 2.04 -3.80
C ASN A 386 -18.40 3.31 -3.76
N THR A 387 -18.89 4.37 -3.09
CA THR A 387 -18.20 5.67 -2.95
C THR A 387 -17.77 5.96 -1.52
N LEU A 388 -17.61 4.94 -0.66
CA LEU A 388 -17.20 5.13 0.74
C LEU A 388 -15.88 5.87 0.90
N GLU A 389 -15.04 5.84 -0.12
CA GLU A 389 -13.75 6.55 -0.17
C GLU A 389 -13.90 8.04 -0.50
N ASP A 390 -15.03 8.44 -1.08
CA ASP A 390 -15.29 9.82 -1.47
C ASP A 390 -15.45 10.71 -0.22
N GLU A 391 -14.83 11.88 -0.25
CA GLU A 391 -14.88 12.86 0.85
C GLU A 391 -16.32 13.29 1.17
N ASN A 392 -17.15 13.42 0.15
CA ASN A 392 -18.55 13.86 0.29
C ASN A 392 -19.48 12.75 0.78
N ASN A 393 -19.03 11.50 0.83
CA ASN A 393 -19.85 10.40 1.31
C ASN A 393 -19.87 10.41 2.86
N PRO A 394 -21.06 10.57 3.51
CA PRO A 394 -21.12 10.69 4.97
C PRO A 394 -20.95 9.39 5.74
N ILE A 395 -20.97 8.24 5.06
CA ILE A 395 -21.06 6.93 5.72
C ILE A 395 -19.79 6.58 6.50
N ARG A 396 -19.99 6.13 7.74
CA ARG A 396 -18.96 5.73 8.71
C ARG A 396 -19.12 4.29 9.20
N ALA A 397 -20.32 3.74 9.13
CA ALA A 397 -20.61 2.37 9.53
C ALA A 397 -21.51 1.65 8.54
N VAL A 398 -21.19 0.38 8.29
CA VAL A 398 -21.96 -0.52 7.43
C VAL A 398 -22.38 -1.73 8.24
N PHE A 399 -23.67 -2.08 8.23
CA PHE A 399 -24.24 -3.27 8.88
C PHE A 399 -24.59 -4.30 7.82
N ALA A 400 -24.03 -5.52 7.93
CA ALA A 400 -24.21 -6.55 6.92
C ALA A 400 -24.31 -7.96 7.50
N VAL A 401 -25.03 -8.85 6.80
CA VAL A 401 -25.10 -10.29 7.11
C VAL A 401 -24.10 -11.07 6.24
N GLN A 402 -24.34 -11.15 4.94
CA GLN A 402 -23.52 -11.96 4.01
C GLN A 402 -23.17 -11.27 2.68
N LYS A 403 -23.87 -10.22 2.28
CA LYS A 403 -23.88 -9.73 0.90
C LYS A 403 -22.75 -8.83 0.43
N LEU A 404 -21.85 -8.44 1.30
CA LEU A 404 -20.67 -7.65 0.89
C LEU A 404 -19.52 -8.53 0.33
N ASN A 405 -19.80 -9.80 0.03
CA ASN A 405 -18.78 -10.76 -0.35
C ASN A 405 -18.33 -10.64 -1.83
N GLU A 406 -19.16 -10.11 -2.75
CA GLU A 406 -18.81 -10.01 -4.17
C GLU A 406 -18.92 -8.59 -4.72
N GLY A 407 -17.88 -8.14 -5.42
CA GLY A 407 -17.86 -6.83 -6.08
C GLY A 407 -17.68 -5.61 -5.18
N TRP A 408 -17.69 -5.76 -3.85
CA TRP A 408 -17.43 -4.68 -2.91
C TRP A 408 -15.93 -4.42 -2.79
N ASP A 409 -15.52 -3.16 -2.97
CA ASP A 409 -14.13 -2.75 -3.13
C ASP A 409 -13.91 -1.41 -2.43
N VAL A 410 -13.42 -1.45 -1.21
CA VAL A 410 -13.31 -0.28 -0.34
C VAL A 410 -11.93 -0.23 0.33
N LEU A 411 -11.22 0.89 0.17
CA LEU A 411 -9.87 1.09 0.69
C LEU A 411 -9.87 1.59 2.13
N ASN A 412 -10.92 2.31 2.55
CA ASN A 412 -11.02 2.94 3.87
C ASN A 412 -11.75 2.10 4.93
N LEU A 413 -11.95 0.80 4.69
CA LEU A 413 -12.37 -0.15 5.73
C LEU A 413 -11.19 -0.48 6.63
N TYR A 414 -11.33 -0.23 7.93
CA TYR A 414 -10.26 -0.44 8.91
C TYR A 414 -10.63 -1.34 10.08
N ASP A 415 -11.91 -1.47 10.37
CA ASP A 415 -12.39 -2.31 11.46
C ASP A 415 -13.55 -3.18 10.98
N ILE A 416 -13.48 -4.47 11.30
CA ILE A 416 -14.58 -5.43 11.14
C ILE A 416 -14.94 -5.93 12.54
N VAL A 417 -16.15 -5.66 12.98
CA VAL A 417 -16.64 -6.05 14.32
C VAL A 417 -17.65 -7.18 14.17
N ARG A 418 -17.32 -8.33 14.73
CA ARG A 418 -18.20 -9.49 14.77
C ARG A 418 -19.18 -9.33 15.94
N LEU A 419 -20.48 -9.22 15.61
CA LEU A 419 -21.56 -8.96 16.58
C LEU A 419 -22.24 -10.23 17.11
N TYR A 420 -21.60 -11.37 17.03
CA TYR A 420 -22.14 -12.63 17.51
C TYR A 420 -21.08 -13.52 18.15
N GLU A 421 -21.51 -14.46 18.97
CA GLU A 421 -20.67 -15.39 19.69
C GLU A 421 -20.85 -16.82 19.18
N GLY A 422 -19.83 -17.68 19.45
CA GLY A 422 -19.86 -19.10 19.14
C GLY A 422 -19.50 -19.44 17.69
N GLN A 423 -19.38 -20.75 17.46
CA GLN A 423 -18.98 -21.31 16.16
C GLN A 423 -20.13 -21.31 15.16
N ASN A 424 -19.78 -21.21 13.89
CA ASN A 424 -20.65 -21.59 12.82
C ASN A 424 -20.67 -23.12 12.70
N THR A 425 -21.85 -23.71 12.78
CA THR A 425 -22.04 -25.18 12.61
C THR A 425 -21.73 -25.56 11.16
N GLY A 426 -20.65 -26.31 10.90
CA GLY A 426 -20.34 -26.79 9.55
C GLY A 426 -18.89 -27.22 9.32
N GLY A 427 -17.94 -26.79 10.14
CA GLY A 427 -16.55 -27.23 10.04
C GLY A 427 -16.29 -28.53 10.83
N THR A 428 -15.42 -29.38 10.32
CA THR A 428 -14.85 -30.53 11.02
C THR A 428 -13.44 -30.20 11.49
N ASN A 429 -12.79 -31.09 12.24
CA ASN A 429 -11.38 -30.87 12.62
C ASN A 429 -10.43 -30.76 11.42
N THR A 430 -10.86 -31.18 10.24
CA THR A 430 -10.08 -31.23 9.00
C THR A 430 -10.57 -30.23 7.95
N THR A 431 -11.82 -29.74 8.01
CA THR A 431 -12.39 -28.84 6.99
C THR A 431 -12.94 -27.58 7.62
N VAL A 432 -12.64 -26.43 7.00
CA VAL A 432 -13.17 -25.11 7.41
C VAL A 432 -14.64 -24.99 7.01
N GLY A 433 -15.45 -24.40 7.88
CA GLY A 433 -16.86 -24.13 7.59
C GLY A 433 -17.03 -23.02 6.55
N ALA A 434 -17.99 -23.16 5.65
CA ALA A 434 -18.26 -22.18 4.59
C ALA A 434 -18.47 -20.74 5.09
N THR A 435 -19.02 -20.56 6.29
CA THR A 435 -19.21 -19.22 6.88
C THR A 435 -17.87 -18.61 7.32
N THR A 436 -16.97 -19.42 7.90
CA THR A 436 -15.64 -18.95 8.32
C THR A 436 -14.78 -18.62 7.10
N LEU A 437 -14.91 -19.39 6.01
CA LEU A 437 -14.25 -19.08 4.74
C LEU A 437 -14.76 -17.76 4.14
N ALA A 438 -16.07 -17.51 4.17
CA ALA A 438 -16.66 -16.25 3.73
C ALA A 438 -16.19 -15.05 4.60
N GLU A 439 -15.97 -15.26 5.90
CA GLU A 439 -15.38 -14.23 6.77
C GLU A 439 -13.91 -13.96 6.41
N ALA A 440 -13.13 -14.99 6.11
CA ALA A 440 -11.75 -14.83 5.65
C ALA A 440 -11.70 -14.04 4.33
N GLN A 441 -12.57 -14.34 3.37
CA GLN A 441 -12.67 -13.57 2.12
C GLN A 441 -13.07 -12.10 2.35
N LEU A 442 -13.98 -11.83 3.28
CA LEU A 442 -14.36 -10.47 3.66
C LEU A 442 -13.18 -9.70 4.30
N ILE A 443 -12.41 -10.35 5.17
CA ILE A 443 -11.18 -9.79 5.76
C ILE A 443 -10.18 -9.44 4.65
N GLY A 444 -9.96 -10.34 3.68
CA GLY A 444 -9.09 -10.10 2.54
C GLY A 444 -9.50 -8.90 1.68
N ARG A 445 -10.80 -8.68 1.50
CA ARG A 445 -11.33 -7.50 0.79
C ARG A 445 -11.11 -6.21 1.61
N GLY A 446 -11.28 -6.27 2.93
CA GLY A 446 -11.02 -5.14 3.83
C GLY A 446 -9.54 -4.78 3.95
N ALA A 447 -8.67 -5.75 3.69
CA ALA A 447 -7.22 -5.55 3.78
C ALA A 447 -6.62 -4.71 2.64
N ARG A 448 -7.42 -4.17 1.71
CA ARG A 448 -6.92 -3.28 0.65
C ARG A 448 -6.29 -2.04 1.22
N TYR A 449 -5.13 -1.70 0.71
CA TYR A 449 -4.36 -0.57 1.19
C TYR A 449 -4.98 0.76 0.78
N PHE A 450 -5.13 1.68 1.75
CA PHE A 450 -5.53 3.06 1.48
C PHE A 450 -4.28 3.87 1.11
N PRO A 451 -4.22 4.45 -0.10
CA PRO A 451 -3.00 5.10 -0.58
C PRO A 451 -2.78 6.45 0.11
N PHE A 452 -1.62 6.61 0.75
CA PHE A 452 -1.17 7.90 1.28
C PHE A 452 0.35 8.03 1.16
N ALA A 453 0.85 9.26 1.14
CA ALA A 453 2.26 9.60 1.23
C ALA A 453 2.41 10.81 2.13
N LEU A 454 3.48 10.87 2.91
CA LEU A 454 3.81 11.97 3.81
C LEU A 454 4.91 12.86 3.23
N GLU A 455 5.74 12.30 2.37
CA GLU A 455 6.89 12.96 1.77
C GLU A 455 6.81 12.86 0.23
N GLU A 456 7.36 13.85 -0.45
CA GLU A 456 7.48 13.82 -1.91
C GLU A 456 8.41 12.67 -2.34
N GLY A 457 7.95 11.86 -3.31
CA GLY A 457 8.68 10.67 -3.78
C GLY A 457 8.43 9.39 -2.97
N GLN A 458 7.68 9.45 -1.88
CA GLN A 458 7.28 8.24 -1.14
C GLN A 458 6.21 7.47 -1.92
N ASP A 459 6.38 6.14 -2.05
CA ASP A 459 5.34 5.31 -2.68
C ASP A 459 4.06 5.32 -1.82
N LYS A 460 3.00 5.91 -2.37
CA LYS A 460 1.71 6.01 -1.70
C LYS A 460 0.90 4.71 -1.66
N TYR A 461 1.30 3.69 -2.40
CA TYR A 461 0.53 2.45 -2.58
C TYR A 461 1.04 1.27 -1.76
N THR A 462 2.17 1.41 -1.07
CA THR A 462 2.76 0.35 -0.26
C THR A 462 2.83 0.71 1.21
N ARG A 463 2.78 -0.31 2.09
CA ARG A 463 3.01 -0.12 3.53
C ARG A 463 4.43 0.37 3.79
N LYS A 464 4.56 1.29 4.73
CA LYS A 464 5.80 2.02 5.04
C LYS A 464 6.39 1.66 6.39
N TYR A 465 5.52 1.18 7.33
CA TYR A 465 5.86 1.03 8.74
C TYR A 465 6.00 -0.43 9.19
N ASP A 466 6.17 -1.38 8.27
CA ASP A 466 6.37 -2.79 8.62
C ASP A 466 7.62 -2.99 9.48
N ASP A 467 8.67 -2.25 9.20
CA ASP A 467 9.95 -2.30 9.89
C ASP A 467 10.04 -1.33 11.09
N ASP A 468 9.06 -0.44 11.27
CA ASP A 468 8.95 0.49 12.39
C ASP A 468 7.68 0.23 13.23
N GLN A 469 7.74 -0.84 14.03
CA GLN A 469 6.61 -1.29 14.86
C GLN A 469 6.19 -0.27 15.93
N GLY A 470 7.07 0.68 16.25
CA GLY A 470 6.82 1.75 17.21
C GLY A 470 6.07 2.95 16.65
N ASN A 471 6.01 3.09 15.32
CA ASN A 471 5.42 4.24 14.66
C ASN A 471 3.90 4.27 14.84
N ASP A 472 3.39 5.41 15.28
CA ASP A 472 1.94 5.56 15.50
C ASP A 472 1.14 5.47 14.19
N LEU A 473 1.71 5.92 13.07
CA LEU A 473 1.08 5.87 11.75
C LEU A 473 0.90 4.45 11.20
N LYS A 474 1.54 3.46 11.82
CA LYS A 474 1.35 2.05 11.44
C LYS A 474 -0.11 1.63 11.50
N ILE A 475 -0.91 2.17 12.42
CA ILE A 475 -2.35 1.88 12.52
C ILE A 475 -3.12 2.24 11.24
N LEU A 476 -2.62 3.17 10.42
CA LEU A 476 -3.20 3.52 9.12
C LEU A 476 -2.93 2.46 8.04
N GLU A 477 -2.06 1.51 8.33
CA GLU A 477 -1.68 0.39 7.46
C GLU A 477 -2.23 -0.96 7.93
N GLU A 478 -3.10 -0.94 8.97
CA GLU A 478 -3.61 -2.13 9.63
C GLU A 478 -5.13 -2.21 9.58
N LEU A 479 -5.65 -3.42 9.28
CA LEU A 479 -7.05 -3.79 9.42
C LEU A 479 -7.22 -4.57 10.73
N TYR A 480 -8.17 -4.18 11.55
CA TYR A 480 -8.50 -4.92 12.78
C TYR A 480 -9.81 -5.70 12.64
N TYR A 481 -9.73 -6.99 12.96
CA TYR A 481 -10.89 -7.86 13.10
C TYR A 481 -11.16 -8.09 14.58
N HIS A 482 -12.28 -7.55 15.08
CA HIS A 482 -12.68 -7.59 16.48
C HIS A 482 -13.58 -8.79 16.75
N THR A 483 -13.15 -9.69 17.63
CA THR A 483 -13.90 -10.88 18.01
C THR A 483 -13.77 -11.17 19.50
N LYS A 484 -14.68 -12.00 20.05
CA LYS A 484 -14.53 -12.55 21.38
C LYS A 484 -13.39 -13.56 21.41
N GLU A 485 -12.75 -13.73 22.55
CA GLU A 485 -11.73 -14.76 22.75
C GLU A 485 -12.37 -16.16 22.74
N ASP A 486 -12.29 -16.84 21.61
CA ASP A 486 -12.73 -18.21 21.37
C ASP A 486 -11.62 -18.93 20.60
N SER A 487 -10.85 -19.73 21.33
CA SER A 487 -9.64 -20.38 20.79
C SER A 487 -9.94 -21.32 19.61
N ARG A 488 -11.08 -21.98 19.60
CA ARG A 488 -11.49 -22.91 18.54
C ARG A 488 -11.89 -22.15 17.28
N TYR A 489 -12.71 -21.10 17.42
CA TYR A 489 -13.08 -20.24 16.30
C TYR A 489 -11.84 -19.55 15.68
N ILE A 490 -10.95 -19.04 16.52
CA ILE A 490 -9.70 -18.40 16.06
C ILE A 490 -8.80 -19.38 15.30
N SER A 491 -8.70 -20.62 15.75
CA SER A 491 -7.97 -21.66 15.03
C SER A 491 -8.59 -21.96 13.65
N GLU A 492 -9.92 -22.05 13.58
CA GLU A 492 -10.65 -22.24 12.33
C GLU A 492 -10.51 -21.02 11.39
N LEU A 493 -10.61 -19.80 11.92
CA LEU A 493 -10.41 -18.57 11.13
C LEU A 493 -8.99 -18.48 10.57
N LYS A 494 -7.98 -18.82 11.35
CA LYS A 494 -6.58 -18.86 10.86
C LYS A 494 -6.43 -19.84 9.70
N LYS A 495 -7.00 -21.05 9.82
CA LYS A 495 -7.04 -22.02 8.71
C LYS A 495 -7.75 -21.45 7.49
N ALA A 496 -8.91 -20.80 7.66
CA ALA A 496 -9.64 -20.16 6.57
C ALA A 496 -8.83 -19.06 5.88
N LEU A 497 -8.06 -18.29 6.65
CA LEU A 497 -7.18 -17.24 6.11
C LEU A 497 -6.04 -17.85 5.28
N VAL A 498 -5.51 -19.01 5.68
CA VAL A 498 -4.51 -19.77 4.90
C VAL A 498 -5.16 -20.36 3.64
N GLU A 499 -6.30 -21.05 3.73
CA GLU A 499 -7.02 -21.62 2.59
C GLU A 499 -7.45 -20.54 1.59
N SER A 500 -7.75 -19.33 2.05
CA SER A 500 -8.06 -18.17 1.19
C SER A 500 -6.81 -17.49 0.60
N GLY A 501 -5.61 -18.00 0.88
CA GLY A 501 -4.33 -17.42 0.42
C GLY A 501 -4.00 -16.08 1.05
N ILE A 502 -4.58 -15.73 2.20
CA ILE A 502 -4.34 -14.46 2.91
C ILE A 502 -3.13 -14.55 3.84
N TYR A 503 -2.95 -15.72 4.46
CA TYR A 503 -1.78 -16.08 5.24
C TYR A 503 -1.06 -17.27 4.62
N GLU A 504 0.24 -17.31 4.80
CA GLU A 504 1.02 -18.50 4.47
C GLU A 504 0.91 -19.54 5.59
N ASP A 505 1.00 -20.81 5.19
CA ASP A 505 0.98 -21.93 6.12
C ASP A 505 2.21 -21.86 7.04
N GLU A 506 2.02 -21.85 8.36
CA GLU A 506 3.13 -21.91 9.31
C GLU A 506 3.99 -23.18 9.13
N ASP A 507 3.44 -24.24 8.52
CA ASP A 507 4.17 -25.47 8.20
C ASP A 507 5.24 -25.26 7.10
N LYS A 508 5.16 -24.16 6.34
CA LYS A 508 6.21 -23.75 5.39
C LYS A 508 7.35 -22.98 6.03
N LEU A 509 7.19 -22.53 7.28
CA LEU A 509 8.22 -21.85 8.04
C LEU A 509 9.12 -22.87 8.75
N VAL A 510 10.42 -22.75 8.55
CA VAL A 510 11.42 -23.53 9.29
C VAL A 510 12.07 -22.60 10.32
N THR A 511 12.03 -23.01 11.57
CA THR A 511 12.77 -22.32 12.63
C THR A 511 14.24 -22.70 12.53
N LYS A 512 15.10 -21.70 12.37
CA LYS A 512 16.55 -21.85 12.33
C LYS A 512 17.16 -21.23 13.59
N GLN A 513 18.13 -21.94 14.19
CA GLN A 513 18.88 -21.43 15.33
C GLN A 513 20.07 -20.61 14.83
N LEU A 514 20.10 -19.33 15.16
CA LEU A 514 21.23 -18.45 14.88
C LEU A 514 21.97 -18.22 16.19
N SER A 515 23.02 -19.00 16.41
CA SER A 515 23.80 -18.99 17.64
C SER A 515 25.16 -18.37 17.42
N LEU A 516 25.58 -17.52 18.35
CA LEU A 516 26.95 -17.01 18.38
C LEU A 516 27.94 -18.17 18.67
N LYS A 517 29.05 -18.18 17.94
CA LYS A 517 30.09 -19.18 18.12
C LYS A 517 30.73 -19.07 19.52
N LEU A 518 31.10 -20.20 20.12
CA LEU A 518 31.66 -20.24 21.44
C LEU A 518 33.02 -19.50 21.55
N ASP A 519 33.86 -19.67 20.53
CA ASP A 519 35.15 -18.96 20.41
C ASP A 519 34.99 -17.44 20.38
N PHE A 520 33.91 -16.95 19.69
CA PHE A 520 33.61 -15.51 19.72
C PHE A 520 33.13 -15.05 21.11
N LYS A 521 32.29 -15.83 21.80
CA LYS A 521 31.79 -15.50 23.15
C LYS A 521 32.91 -15.44 24.18
N GLU A 522 34.03 -16.13 23.95
CA GLU A 522 35.22 -16.11 24.81
C GLU A 522 36.10 -14.90 24.57
N THR A 523 35.95 -14.20 23.43
CA THR A 523 36.80 -13.04 23.11
C THR A 523 36.59 -11.86 24.06
N GLU A 524 37.65 -11.09 24.26
CA GLU A 524 37.61 -9.83 25.01
C GLU A 524 36.60 -8.84 24.32
N PHE A 525 36.57 -8.82 22.99
CA PHE A 525 35.66 -7.97 22.24
C PHE A 525 34.21 -8.26 22.54
N TYR A 526 33.80 -9.52 22.64
CA TYR A 526 32.41 -9.86 23.01
C TYR A 526 32.05 -9.38 24.42
N LYS A 527 33.01 -9.53 25.39
CA LYS A 527 32.78 -9.21 26.80
C LYS A 527 32.83 -7.72 27.11
N THR A 528 33.75 -6.97 26.47
CA THR A 528 34.02 -5.56 26.80
C THR A 528 33.82 -4.60 25.63
N GLY A 529 33.80 -5.11 24.40
CA GLY A 529 33.61 -4.30 23.18
C GLY A 529 32.27 -3.59 23.17
N LYS A 530 32.21 -2.50 22.43
CA LYS A 530 31.02 -1.65 22.32
C LYS A 530 30.47 -1.65 20.90
N VAL A 531 29.16 -1.55 20.81
CA VAL A 531 28.41 -1.24 19.60
C VAL A 531 27.92 0.19 19.70
N VAL A 532 28.11 0.96 18.66
CA VAL A 532 27.73 2.36 18.60
C VAL A 532 26.58 2.54 17.62
N TYR A 533 25.52 3.17 18.05
CA TYR A 533 24.33 3.45 17.25
C TYR A 533 23.64 4.69 17.82
N ASN A 534 22.63 5.22 17.14
CA ASN A 534 21.83 6.31 17.66
C ASN A 534 20.36 5.90 17.82
N LYS A 535 19.59 6.74 18.47
CA LYS A 535 18.16 6.52 18.70
C LYS A 535 17.34 7.61 18.01
N LYS A 536 16.11 7.30 17.70
CA LYS A 536 15.12 8.26 17.24
C LYS A 536 14.71 9.14 18.42
N VAL A 537 14.87 10.43 18.31
CA VAL A 537 14.48 11.44 19.32
C VAL A 537 13.62 12.50 18.66
N GLU A 538 12.77 13.15 19.46
CA GLU A 538 12.02 14.29 18.99
C GLU A 538 12.95 15.46 18.70
N LYS A 539 12.74 16.09 17.55
CA LYS A 539 13.56 17.24 17.12
C LYS A 539 13.22 18.46 17.97
N SER A 540 14.24 19.12 18.49
CA SER A 540 14.07 20.34 19.26
C SER A 540 14.05 21.56 18.33
N TYR A 541 12.99 22.38 18.43
CA TYR A 541 12.80 23.60 17.64
C TYR A 541 13.21 24.87 18.39
N ASN A 542 13.90 24.75 19.53
CA ASN A 542 14.29 25.89 20.38
C ASN A 542 15.12 26.96 19.66
N ASN A 543 15.79 26.60 18.58
CA ASN A 543 16.64 27.52 17.81
C ASN A 543 15.91 28.22 16.67
N ILE A 544 14.64 27.91 16.40
CA ILE A 544 13.87 28.49 15.32
C ILE A 544 13.33 29.85 15.73
N LYS A 545 13.72 30.89 14.99
CA LYS A 545 13.36 32.28 15.24
C LYS A 545 12.57 32.92 14.09
N SER A 546 12.54 32.27 12.92
CA SER A 546 11.91 32.82 11.72
C SER A 546 11.43 31.74 10.77
N PHE A 547 10.63 32.11 9.80
CA PHE A 547 10.26 31.22 8.68
C PHE A 547 11.48 30.73 7.88
N ALA A 548 12.53 31.56 7.77
CA ALA A 548 13.74 31.18 7.06
C ALA A 548 14.47 30.00 7.71
N ASP A 549 14.41 29.88 9.04
CA ASP A 549 15.01 28.78 9.79
C ASP A 549 14.31 27.43 9.50
N LEU A 550 13.04 27.47 9.04
CA LEU A 550 12.28 26.33 8.59
C LEU A 550 12.33 26.12 7.08
N GLY A 551 13.19 26.87 6.37
CA GLY A 551 13.37 26.73 4.93
C GLY A 551 12.23 27.32 4.09
N VAL A 552 11.35 28.14 4.68
CA VAL A 552 10.32 28.86 3.93
C VAL A 552 11.02 29.93 3.07
N SER A 553 11.17 29.63 1.78
CA SER A 553 11.94 30.43 0.82
C SER A 553 11.08 31.47 0.10
N LYS A 554 9.79 31.23 -0.06
CA LYS A 554 8.89 32.12 -0.79
C LYS A 554 8.45 33.31 0.04
N ARG A 555 8.98 34.46 -0.26
CA ARG A 555 8.54 35.73 0.33
C ARG A 555 7.35 36.38 -0.37
N ASN A 556 6.96 35.86 -1.54
CA ASN A 556 5.88 36.39 -2.35
C ASN A 556 4.93 35.26 -2.80
N PHE A 557 3.64 35.44 -2.60
CA PHE A 557 2.58 34.49 -3.00
C PHE A 557 1.69 35.13 -4.06
N ALA A 558 1.53 34.49 -5.22
CA ALA A 558 0.72 34.99 -6.32
C ALA A 558 -0.74 34.49 -6.19
N TYR A 559 -1.68 35.43 -6.21
CA TYR A 559 -3.12 35.16 -6.14
C TYR A 559 -3.83 35.85 -7.32
N THR A 560 -4.60 35.09 -8.12
CA THR A 560 -5.36 35.64 -9.23
C THR A 560 -6.78 35.93 -8.79
N LEU A 561 -7.19 37.20 -8.89
CA LEU A 561 -8.54 37.62 -8.58
C LEU A 561 -9.52 37.09 -9.62
N SER A 562 -10.68 36.60 -9.18
CA SER A 562 -11.76 36.25 -10.11
C SER A 562 -12.27 37.49 -10.85
N SER A 563 -12.32 37.43 -12.17
CA SER A 563 -12.69 38.59 -13.00
C SER A 563 -14.21 38.93 -12.94
N GLY A 564 -15.05 38.04 -12.43
CA GLY A 564 -16.50 38.24 -12.37
C GLY A 564 -17.19 38.41 -13.76
N SER A 565 -16.42 38.39 -14.85
CA SER A 565 -16.94 38.55 -16.21
C SER A 565 -17.38 37.21 -16.79
N GLY A 566 -18.69 36.96 -16.77
CA GLY A 566 -19.30 35.91 -17.58
C GLY A 566 -19.47 36.40 -19.02
N ARG A 567 -19.04 35.63 -20.00
CA ARG A 567 -19.36 35.88 -21.44
C ARG A 567 -20.65 35.17 -21.79
N ILE A 568 -21.58 35.91 -22.36
CA ILE A 568 -22.73 35.34 -23.08
C ILE A 568 -22.29 35.26 -24.54
N SER A 569 -22.05 34.03 -25.05
CA SER A 569 -21.89 33.78 -26.47
C SER A 569 -23.19 33.17 -27.03
N ASN A 570 -23.63 33.70 -28.17
CA ASN A 570 -24.71 33.07 -28.89
C ASN A 570 -24.20 31.77 -29.54
N ALA A 571 -24.81 30.64 -29.23
CA ALA A 571 -24.39 29.30 -29.67
C ALA A 571 -24.30 29.13 -31.21
N PHE A 572 -24.76 30.11 -32.00
CA PHE A 572 -24.85 30.06 -33.45
C PHE A 572 -24.05 31.16 -34.18
N SER A 573 -23.28 32.02 -33.50
CA SER A 573 -22.44 33.03 -34.18
C SER A 573 -20.97 32.57 -34.21
N LYS A 574 -20.37 32.70 -35.43
CA LYS A 574 -18.94 32.37 -35.69
C LYS A 574 -17.99 33.52 -35.42
N GLU A 575 -18.37 34.56 -34.72
CA GLU A 575 -17.49 35.68 -34.38
C GLU A 575 -16.98 35.55 -32.95
N GLU A 576 -15.74 35.12 -32.79
CA GLU A 576 -14.97 35.23 -31.56
C GLU A 576 -14.36 36.63 -31.45
N GLU A 577 -14.96 37.51 -30.66
CA GLU A 577 -14.25 38.69 -30.16
C GLU A 577 -13.26 38.29 -29.07
N THR A 578 -12.00 38.20 -29.41
CA THR A 578 -10.88 38.06 -28.49
C THR A 578 -10.54 39.43 -27.89
N THR A 579 -11.14 39.83 -26.81
CA THR A 579 -10.61 40.87 -25.92
C THR A 579 -9.73 40.23 -24.85
N THR A 580 -8.42 40.21 -25.12
CA THR A 580 -7.40 39.91 -24.08
C THR A 580 -7.26 41.16 -23.20
N GLU A 581 -7.96 41.23 -22.07
CA GLU A 581 -7.61 42.19 -21.04
C GLU A 581 -6.18 41.91 -20.57
N LYS A 582 -5.31 42.91 -20.59
CA LYS A 582 -3.94 42.80 -20.07
C LYS A 582 -4.04 42.59 -18.56
N THR A 583 -3.49 41.46 -18.10
CA THR A 583 -3.33 41.17 -16.68
C THR A 583 -2.17 42.00 -16.14
N GLU A 584 -2.42 42.77 -15.10
CA GLU A 584 -1.43 43.51 -14.30
C GLU A 584 -1.24 42.84 -12.96
N SER A 585 -0.12 43.12 -12.29
CA SER A 585 0.19 42.59 -10.97
C SER A 585 0.33 43.73 -9.95
N LYS A 586 -0.13 43.50 -8.72
CA LYS A 586 -0.01 44.45 -7.60
C LYS A 586 0.46 43.70 -6.37
N ASP A 587 1.64 44.07 -5.86
CA ASP A 587 2.19 43.52 -4.64
C ASP A 587 1.64 44.23 -3.40
N ILE A 588 1.18 43.45 -2.44
CA ILE A 588 0.61 43.95 -1.18
C ILE A 588 1.29 43.21 -0.03
N LYS A 589 1.91 44.00 0.88
CA LYS A 589 2.51 43.42 2.10
C LYS A 589 1.43 42.85 3.00
N VAL A 590 1.66 41.66 3.55
CA VAL A 590 0.73 41.06 4.51
C VAL A 590 0.49 41.98 5.70
N SER A 591 1.52 42.72 6.16
CA SER A 591 1.41 43.68 7.24
C SER A 591 0.46 44.87 6.98
N SER A 592 0.13 45.14 5.70
CA SER A 592 -0.82 46.19 5.30
C SER A 592 -2.27 45.71 5.19
N ILE A 593 -2.50 44.39 5.21
CA ILE A 593 -3.83 43.78 5.17
C ILE A 593 -4.49 43.93 6.55
N PRO A 594 -5.81 44.22 6.63
CA PRO A 594 -6.50 44.38 7.92
C PRO A 594 -6.30 43.16 8.83
N LYS A 595 -5.80 43.41 10.05
CA LYS A 595 -5.42 42.35 11.00
C LYS A 595 -6.56 41.38 11.34
N HIS A 596 -7.81 41.82 11.31
CA HIS A 596 -8.96 40.98 11.60
C HIS A 596 -9.16 39.91 10.52
N ILE A 597 -8.83 40.21 9.25
CA ILE A 597 -8.90 39.23 8.12
C ILE A 597 -7.83 38.18 8.32
N ILE A 598 -6.60 38.60 8.63
CA ILE A 598 -5.48 37.65 8.87
C ILE A 598 -5.80 36.76 10.09
N ARG A 599 -6.30 37.33 11.18
CA ARG A 599 -6.72 36.55 12.35
C ARG A 599 -7.82 35.54 12.02
N PHE A 600 -8.79 35.94 11.20
CA PHE A 600 -9.86 35.05 10.79
C PHE A 600 -9.34 33.91 9.92
N ALA A 601 -8.41 34.19 9.00
CA ALA A 601 -7.75 33.14 8.19
C ALA A 601 -6.94 32.16 9.06
N LEU A 602 -6.16 32.66 10.02
CA LEU A 602 -5.41 31.83 10.97
C LEU A 602 -6.32 30.97 11.84
N ALA A 603 -7.46 31.49 12.27
CA ALA A 603 -8.45 30.77 13.07
C ALA A 603 -9.16 29.64 12.27
N GLN A 604 -9.10 29.64 10.96
CA GLN A 604 -9.66 28.58 10.10
C GLN A 604 -8.65 27.48 9.79
N ASN A 605 -7.37 27.68 10.06
CA ASN A 605 -6.35 26.69 9.85
C ASN A 605 -5.73 26.23 11.20
N PRO A 606 -6.04 25.01 11.66
CA PRO A 606 -5.54 24.48 12.94
C PRO A 606 -4.00 24.46 13.06
N TYR A 607 -3.28 24.39 11.95
CA TYR A 607 -1.82 24.41 11.93
C TYR A 607 -1.26 25.74 12.50
N PHE A 608 -1.99 26.85 12.34
CA PHE A 608 -1.62 28.19 12.81
C PHE A 608 -2.33 28.63 14.10
N TYR A 609 -2.95 27.70 14.83
CA TYR A 609 -3.42 27.99 16.18
C TYR A 609 -2.22 28.32 17.08
N PHE A 610 -2.40 29.18 18.08
CA PHE A 610 -1.29 29.65 18.89
C PHE A 610 -0.52 28.48 19.54
N ASP A 611 -1.22 27.52 20.11
CA ASP A 611 -0.62 26.33 20.73
C ASP A 611 0.20 25.49 19.71
N SER A 612 -0.24 25.43 18.44
CA SER A 612 0.51 24.80 17.37
C SER A 612 1.73 25.61 16.97
N LEU A 613 1.60 26.94 16.94
CA LEU A 613 2.71 27.86 16.62
C LEU A 613 3.80 27.85 17.69
N GLU A 614 3.46 27.80 18.98
CA GLU A 614 4.45 27.68 20.07
C GLU A 614 5.31 26.41 19.92
N ARG A 615 4.77 25.33 19.41
CA ARG A 615 5.50 24.11 19.18
C ARG A 615 6.61 24.28 18.14
N PHE A 616 6.35 24.97 17.04
CA PHE A 616 7.29 25.15 15.92
C PHE A 616 8.10 26.45 16.03
N PHE A 617 7.57 27.43 16.73
CA PHE A 617 8.16 28.76 16.93
C PHE A 617 8.11 29.14 18.41
N PRO A 618 8.89 28.49 19.27
CA PRO A 618 8.85 28.73 20.71
C PRO A 618 9.25 30.18 21.11
N ASN A 619 9.77 30.95 20.17
CA ASN A 619 10.10 32.36 20.35
C ASN A 619 8.99 33.34 19.95
N VAL A 620 7.81 32.85 19.51
CA VAL A 620 6.64 33.69 19.20
C VAL A 620 5.90 34.04 20.47
N GLU A 621 5.93 35.33 20.85
CA GLU A 621 5.32 35.81 22.08
C GLU A 621 3.78 35.89 22.03
N SER A 622 3.23 36.07 20.83
CA SER A 622 1.79 36.19 20.62
C SER A 622 1.40 36.07 19.16
N LEU A 623 0.14 35.76 18.89
CA LEU A 623 -0.42 35.77 17.53
C LEU A 623 -0.29 37.17 16.87
N SER A 624 -0.34 38.22 17.63
CA SER A 624 -0.13 39.60 17.14
C SER A 624 1.32 39.83 16.73
N ASN A 625 2.27 39.28 17.47
CA ASN A 625 3.70 39.26 17.11
C ASN A 625 3.92 38.47 15.83
N PHE A 626 3.35 37.27 15.70
CA PHE A 626 3.42 36.43 14.51
C PHE A 626 2.92 37.10 13.22
N ILE A 627 1.82 37.89 13.35
CA ILE A 627 1.26 38.63 12.19
C ILE A 627 2.13 39.82 11.80
N ALA A 628 2.70 40.52 12.78
CA ALA A 628 3.38 41.81 12.55
C ALA A 628 4.88 41.69 12.26
N SER A 629 5.54 40.64 12.79
CA SER A 629 6.98 40.51 12.70
C SER A 629 7.44 40.19 11.26
N LYS A 630 8.56 40.82 10.87
CA LYS A 630 9.22 40.55 9.57
C LYS A 630 9.82 39.15 9.49
N ASP A 631 10.03 38.51 10.61
CA ASP A 631 10.55 37.13 10.70
C ASP A 631 9.46 36.10 10.39
N TYR A 632 8.20 36.53 10.44
CA TYR A 632 7.01 35.72 10.18
C TYR A 632 6.12 36.36 9.10
N LEU A 633 4.81 36.37 9.29
CA LEU A 633 3.85 36.82 8.26
C LEU A 633 4.05 38.27 7.81
N GLY A 634 4.48 39.16 8.72
CA GLY A 634 4.71 40.57 8.36
C GLY A 634 5.84 40.81 7.36
N GLY A 635 6.73 39.85 7.15
CA GLY A 635 7.78 39.90 6.14
C GLY A 635 7.37 39.41 4.74
N LEU A 636 6.15 38.89 4.59
CA LEU A 636 5.65 38.31 3.36
C LEU A 636 4.83 39.31 2.53
N GLU A 637 4.72 39.02 1.23
CA GLU A 637 3.95 39.81 0.26
C GLU A 637 3.02 38.88 -0.53
N VAL A 638 1.86 39.41 -0.93
CA VAL A 638 0.91 38.76 -1.83
C VAL A 638 0.87 39.55 -3.13
N THR A 639 1.14 38.90 -4.26
CA THR A 639 0.98 39.46 -5.59
C THR A 639 -0.41 39.16 -6.11
N PHE A 640 -1.24 40.18 -6.24
CA PHE A 640 -2.56 40.02 -6.85
C PHE A 640 -2.47 40.26 -8.35
N ASN A 641 -2.97 39.30 -9.14
CA ASN A 641 -3.00 39.34 -10.61
C ASN A 641 -4.46 39.50 -11.06
N ALA A 642 -4.74 40.57 -11.83
CA ALA A 642 -6.05 40.82 -12.44
C ALA A 642 -5.97 41.96 -13.46
N SER A 643 -7.12 42.35 -14.06
CA SER A 643 -7.22 43.59 -14.83
C SER A 643 -7.01 44.83 -13.91
N LYS A 644 -6.56 45.92 -14.47
CA LYS A 644 -6.26 47.16 -13.77
C LYS A 644 -7.45 47.66 -12.94
N THR A 645 -8.64 47.57 -13.48
CA THR A 645 -9.89 47.95 -12.81
C THR A 645 -10.16 47.07 -11.59
N ARG A 646 -9.94 45.77 -11.68
CA ARG A 646 -10.17 44.83 -10.59
C ARG A 646 -9.09 44.91 -9.49
N LEU A 647 -7.85 45.27 -9.86
CA LEU A 647 -6.76 45.55 -8.91
C LEU A 647 -6.98 46.85 -8.08
N ALA A 648 -7.81 47.77 -8.57
CA ALA A 648 -8.17 48.98 -7.83
C ALA A 648 -9.22 48.73 -6.72
N ASP A 649 -10.02 47.64 -6.87
CA ASP A 649 -11.09 47.26 -5.93
C ASP A 649 -10.91 45.84 -5.39
N ILE A 650 -9.91 45.65 -4.55
CA ILE A 650 -9.64 44.38 -3.86
C ILE A 650 -10.49 44.33 -2.58
N SER A 651 -11.43 43.39 -2.54
CA SER A 651 -12.35 43.27 -1.41
C SER A 651 -11.72 42.55 -0.20
N ASN A 652 -12.36 42.69 0.98
CA ASN A 652 -11.95 41.93 2.17
C ASN A 652 -12.03 40.44 1.99
N HIS A 653 -12.95 39.96 1.12
CA HIS A 653 -13.09 38.55 0.77
C HIS A 653 -11.89 38.06 -0.07
N ASP A 654 -11.42 38.89 -1.00
CA ASP A 654 -10.23 38.57 -1.82
C ASP A 654 -8.97 38.48 -0.93
N PHE A 655 -8.83 39.42 0.04
CA PHE A 655 -7.75 39.34 1.03
C PHE A 655 -7.84 38.06 1.86
N LEU A 656 -9.03 37.66 2.29
CA LEU A 656 -9.21 36.43 3.06
C LEU A 656 -8.76 35.22 2.28
N LEU A 657 -9.23 35.03 1.04
CA LEU A 657 -8.87 33.91 0.20
C LEU A 657 -7.38 33.87 -0.15
N ALA A 658 -6.79 35.03 -0.42
CA ALA A 658 -5.36 35.15 -0.70
C ALA A 658 -4.51 34.80 0.53
N ILE A 659 -4.89 35.22 1.74
CA ILE A 659 -4.20 34.88 2.98
C ILE A 659 -4.38 33.38 3.29
N GLN A 660 -5.54 32.79 3.08
CA GLN A 660 -5.74 31.36 3.25
C GLN A 660 -4.83 30.54 2.31
N GLY A 661 -4.73 30.92 1.03
CA GLY A 661 -3.82 30.28 0.07
C GLY A 661 -2.34 30.45 0.45
N LEU A 662 -1.95 31.66 0.94
CA LEU A 662 -0.61 31.92 1.45
C LEU A 662 -0.29 31.01 2.65
N LEU A 663 -1.19 30.94 3.64
CA LEU A 663 -1.03 30.10 4.82
C LEU A 663 -0.89 28.61 4.43
N GLN A 664 -1.71 28.13 3.50
CA GLN A 664 -1.63 26.77 3.01
C GLN A 664 -0.29 26.49 2.30
N SER A 665 0.21 27.45 1.53
CA SER A 665 1.53 27.34 0.87
C SER A 665 2.66 27.27 1.90
N ILE A 666 2.62 28.13 2.93
CA ILE A 666 3.60 28.13 4.03
C ILE A 666 3.54 26.81 4.81
N GLU A 667 2.34 26.35 5.13
CA GLU A 667 2.15 25.07 5.80
C GLU A 667 2.76 23.91 5.02
N MET A 668 2.52 23.83 3.70
CA MET A 668 3.11 22.79 2.84
C MET A 668 4.65 22.88 2.82
N GLU A 669 5.20 24.10 2.75
CA GLU A 669 6.65 24.31 2.71
C GLU A 669 7.30 23.97 4.06
N ILE A 670 6.70 24.37 5.17
CA ILE A 670 7.17 23.99 6.52
C ILE A 670 7.11 22.47 6.67
N LYS A 671 6.00 21.83 6.32
CA LYS A 671 5.85 20.37 6.44
C LYS A 671 6.82 19.58 5.57
N SER A 672 7.18 20.09 4.39
CA SER A 672 8.21 19.45 3.55
C SER A 672 9.61 19.54 4.16
N ASN A 673 9.87 20.52 5.02
CA ASN A 673 11.17 20.78 5.64
C ASN A 673 11.25 20.36 7.12
N LEU A 674 10.10 20.06 7.75
CA LEU A 674 10.01 19.62 9.13
C LEU A 674 9.95 18.11 9.24
N THR A 675 10.88 17.55 9.99
CA THR A 675 10.78 16.19 10.49
C THR A 675 10.57 16.22 11.99
N GLU A 676 9.53 15.56 12.50
CA GLU A 676 9.24 15.52 13.95
C GLU A 676 10.33 14.84 14.76
N PHE A 677 11.12 14.00 14.10
CA PHE A 677 12.16 13.19 14.71
C PHE A 677 13.49 13.36 13.97
N GLU A 678 14.55 13.14 14.71
CA GLU A 678 15.92 13.09 14.19
C GLU A 678 16.70 11.98 14.88
N GLY A 679 17.87 11.61 14.33
CA GLY A 679 18.80 10.73 15.00
C GLY A 679 19.48 11.46 16.15
N SER A 680 19.45 10.88 17.36
CA SER A 680 20.20 11.40 18.52
C SER A 680 21.70 11.40 18.25
N ASP A 681 22.47 12.00 19.16
CA ASP A 681 23.89 11.70 19.25
C ASP A 681 24.11 10.19 19.43
N TYR A 682 25.25 9.70 18.93
CA TYR A 682 25.60 8.30 19.03
C TYR A 682 25.77 7.86 20.49
N ILE A 683 25.09 6.78 20.83
CA ILE A 683 25.18 6.07 22.10
C ILE A 683 25.95 4.76 21.92
N ASN A 684 26.38 4.13 23.00
CA ASN A 684 27.05 2.85 22.94
C ASN A 684 26.47 1.84 23.93
N GLU A 685 26.51 0.56 23.55
CA GLU A 685 26.11 -0.55 24.42
C GLU A 685 27.13 -1.70 24.27
N TYR A 686 27.20 -2.60 25.22
CA TYR A 686 28.07 -3.76 25.14
C TYR A 686 27.67 -4.74 24.06
N VAL A 687 28.67 -5.30 23.33
CA VAL A 687 28.41 -6.28 22.23
C VAL A 687 27.57 -7.45 22.72
N HIS A 688 27.86 -8.01 23.91
CA HIS A 688 27.14 -9.13 24.52
C HIS A 688 25.70 -8.79 24.93
N LYS A 689 25.35 -7.53 25.09
CA LYS A 689 23.99 -7.11 25.38
C LYS A 689 23.13 -6.96 24.12
N VAL A 690 23.76 -6.56 23.01
CA VAL A 690 23.09 -6.32 21.72
C VAL A 690 22.98 -7.63 20.95
N PHE A 691 24.07 -8.33 20.72
CA PHE A 691 24.08 -9.57 19.92
C PHE A 691 23.98 -10.80 20.82
N LYS A 692 22.95 -11.62 20.57
CA LYS A 692 22.62 -12.82 21.35
C LYS A 692 22.26 -13.98 20.42
N ASP A 693 22.20 -15.18 21.00
CA ASP A 693 21.59 -16.32 20.34
C ASP A 693 20.10 -16.06 20.14
N LYS A 694 19.55 -16.46 18.99
CA LYS A 694 18.17 -16.26 18.66
C LYS A 694 17.62 -17.30 17.69
N GLU A 695 16.32 -17.39 17.64
CA GLU A 695 15.59 -18.16 16.66
C GLU A 695 15.08 -17.24 15.57
N ILE A 696 15.30 -17.63 14.31
CA ILE A 696 14.74 -16.95 13.16
C ILE A 696 13.80 -17.88 12.40
N LYS A 697 12.67 -17.37 11.95
CA LYS A 697 11.76 -18.10 11.09
C LYS A 697 12.02 -17.72 9.64
N VAL A 698 12.29 -18.71 8.81
CA VAL A 698 12.54 -18.55 7.37
C VAL A 698 11.64 -19.50 6.58
N TYR A 699 11.19 -19.07 5.41
CA TYR A 699 10.40 -19.94 4.54
C TYR A 699 11.26 -21.08 3.99
N ARG A 700 10.75 -22.31 4.03
CA ARG A 700 11.45 -23.52 3.58
C ARG A 700 11.98 -23.39 2.15
N ASP A 701 11.21 -22.76 1.28
CA ASP A 701 11.52 -22.60 -0.15
C ASP A 701 12.23 -21.27 -0.48
N SER A 702 12.62 -20.48 0.56
CA SER A 702 13.33 -19.23 0.33
C SER A 702 14.84 -19.44 0.26
N GLU A 703 15.53 -18.55 -0.45
CA GLU A 703 17.01 -18.50 -0.48
C GLU A 703 17.63 -18.45 0.92
N ARG A 704 16.89 -17.97 1.92
CA ARG A 704 17.31 -17.88 3.33
C ARG A 704 17.21 -19.23 4.05
N ALA A 705 16.47 -20.22 3.55
CA ALA A 705 16.36 -21.52 4.18
C ALA A 705 17.66 -22.34 4.08
N ASP A 706 18.39 -22.17 2.99
CA ASP A 706 19.70 -22.76 2.77
C ASP A 706 20.77 -21.85 3.36
N GLY A 707 21.10 -22.06 4.62
CA GLY A 707 22.17 -21.33 5.31
C GLY A 707 23.54 -21.66 4.75
N GLN A 708 24.50 -20.74 4.91
CA GLN A 708 25.92 -21.01 4.64
C GLN A 708 26.62 -21.58 5.88
N GLU A 709 26.00 -22.58 6.57
CA GLU A 709 26.56 -23.13 7.83
C GLU A 709 27.96 -23.70 7.63
N ALA A 710 28.13 -24.60 6.66
CA ALA A 710 29.43 -25.23 6.37
C ALA A 710 30.50 -24.21 5.92
N PHE A 711 30.08 -23.16 5.20
CA PHE A 711 30.98 -22.13 4.70
C PHE A 711 31.53 -21.25 5.83
N VAL A 712 30.68 -20.85 6.78
CA VAL A 712 31.10 -19.96 7.87
C VAL A 712 31.57 -20.70 9.11
N ALA A 713 31.40 -22.02 9.22
CA ALA A 713 31.66 -22.80 10.42
C ALA A 713 33.07 -22.57 11.00
N ASN A 714 34.11 -22.61 10.17
CA ASN A 714 35.52 -22.50 10.55
C ASN A 714 36.10 -21.08 10.36
N GLU A 715 35.24 -20.08 10.02
CA GLU A 715 35.67 -18.72 9.75
C GLU A 715 35.67 -17.89 11.06
N PRO A 716 36.82 -17.57 11.66
CA PRO A 716 36.88 -16.88 12.96
C PRO A 716 36.36 -15.45 12.93
N TRP A 717 36.27 -14.86 11.76
CA TRP A 717 35.77 -13.50 11.55
C TRP A 717 34.23 -13.42 11.48
N TYR A 718 33.54 -14.53 11.20
CA TYR A 718 32.09 -14.57 11.16
C TYR A 718 31.54 -15.09 12.50
N VAL A 719 30.76 -14.28 13.19
CA VAL A 719 30.47 -14.53 14.61
C VAL A 719 29.33 -15.52 14.87
N TYR A 720 28.42 -15.72 13.92
CA TYR A 720 27.31 -16.69 14.04
C TYR A 720 27.65 -18.04 13.42
N ASN A 721 26.92 -19.07 13.83
CA ASN A 721 27.08 -20.43 13.32
C ASN A 721 26.61 -20.61 11.87
N ALA A 722 25.81 -19.68 11.35
CA ALA A 722 25.23 -19.73 10.00
C ALA A 722 25.00 -18.33 9.44
N ASN A 723 24.86 -18.23 8.11
CA ASN A 723 24.38 -17.06 7.39
C ASN A 723 23.10 -17.41 6.62
N TYR A 724 21.93 -17.13 7.20
CA TYR A 724 20.63 -17.29 6.57
C TYR A 724 20.26 -16.04 5.77
N GLY A 725 21.07 -15.73 4.77
CA GLY A 725 20.95 -14.54 3.92
C GLY A 725 20.32 -14.80 2.57
N THR A 726 19.99 -13.71 1.87
CA THR A 726 19.64 -13.72 0.45
C THR A 726 20.88 -14.03 -0.41
N SER A 727 20.69 -14.26 -1.70
CA SER A 727 21.80 -14.55 -2.62
C SER A 727 22.88 -13.46 -2.63
N GLU A 728 22.52 -12.16 -2.55
CA GLU A 728 23.50 -11.08 -2.51
C GLU A 728 24.24 -11.01 -1.19
N GLU A 729 23.57 -11.26 -0.07
CA GLU A 729 24.20 -11.34 1.26
C GLU A 729 25.19 -12.52 1.36
N LYS A 730 24.85 -13.66 0.76
CA LYS A 730 25.75 -14.83 0.66
C LYS A 730 26.99 -14.53 -0.16
N LYS A 731 26.85 -13.91 -1.32
CA LYS A 731 27.96 -13.47 -2.18
C LYS A 731 28.85 -12.44 -1.47
N PHE A 732 28.26 -11.54 -0.69
CA PHE A 732 29.03 -10.61 0.12
C PHE A 732 29.88 -11.34 1.17
N VAL A 733 29.34 -12.32 1.88
CA VAL A 733 30.09 -13.14 2.85
C VAL A 733 31.24 -13.90 2.17
N GLU A 734 31.05 -14.44 0.97
CA GLU A 734 32.11 -15.07 0.15
C GLU A 734 33.17 -14.05 -0.29
N LEU A 735 32.77 -12.84 -0.69
CA LEU A 735 33.71 -11.77 -0.99
C LEU A 735 34.57 -11.44 0.25
N PHE A 736 33.94 -11.33 1.41
CA PHE A 736 34.63 -10.99 2.65
C PHE A 736 35.66 -12.04 3.02
N GLN A 737 35.37 -13.33 2.88
CA GLN A 737 36.33 -14.44 3.06
C GLN A 737 37.57 -14.22 2.20
N ARG A 738 37.41 -13.93 0.92
CA ARG A 738 38.53 -13.70 -0.03
C ARG A 738 39.41 -12.51 0.38
N ARG A 739 38.85 -11.54 1.14
CA ARG A 739 39.57 -10.33 1.59
C ARG A 739 40.13 -10.40 3.01
N PHE A 740 39.69 -11.37 3.79
CA PHE A 740 40.04 -11.47 5.20
C PHE A 740 41.54 -11.49 5.47
N GLU A 741 42.32 -12.24 4.70
CA GLU A 741 43.77 -12.32 4.87
C GLU A 741 44.46 -10.95 4.63
N GLY A 742 43.97 -10.16 3.68
CA GLY A 742 44.44 -8.78 3.46
C GLY A 742 44.15 -7.87 4.65
N LEU A 743 42.97 -8.01 5.27
CA LEU A 743 42.57 -7.25 6.46
C LEU A 743 43.44 -7.60 7.68
N LYS A 744 43.85 -8.85 7.83
CA LYS A 744 44.71 -9.31 8.92
C LYS A 744 46.08 -8.62 8.93
N VAL A 745 46.56 -8.08 7.82
CA VAL A 745 47.81 -7.34 7.77
C VAL A 745 47.74 -6.14 8.70
N LYS A 746 46.63 -5.44 8.77
CA LYS A 746 46.46 -4.18 9.50
C LYS A 746 45.67 -4.31 10.80
N PHE A 747 44.76 -5.26 10.90
CA PHE A 747 43.85 -5.43 12.03
C PHE A 747 44.08 -6.73 12.79
N ASN A 748 43.88 -6.68 14.13
CA ASN A 748 43.98 -7.86 14.99
C ASN A 748 42.63 -8.57 15.16
N ASN A 749 41.61 -7.80 15.50
CA ASN A 749 40.26 -8.32 15.76
C ASN A 749 39.35 -7.86 14.62
N ILE A 750 38.89 -8.83 13.86
CA ILE A 750 38.02 -8.59 12.69
C ILE A 750 36.79 -9.45 12.89
N TYR A 751 35.63 -8.82 13.06
CA TYR A 751 34.35 -9.51 13.29
C TYR A 751 33.28 -8.96 12.37
N LEU A 752 32.73 -9.82 11.51
CA LEU A 752 31.57 -9.55 10.72
C LEU A 752 30.34 -10.12 11.42
N ILE A 753 29.42 -9.25 11.83
CA ILE A 753 28.22 -9.61 12.57
C ILE A 753 27.01 -9.36 11.68
N ARG A 754 26.21 -10.39 11.47
CA ARG A 754 24.91 -10.25 10.83
C ARG A 754 23.94 -9.54 11.77
N ASN A 755 23.33 -8.46 11.30
CA ASN A 755 22.41 -7.64 12.09
C ASN A 755 20.98 -8.09 11.84
N GLU A 756 20.53 -9.14 12.49
CA GLU A 756 19.13 -9.56 12.40
C GLU A 756 18.24 -8.63 13.25
N ARG A 757 18.12 -7.35 12.83
CA ARG A 757 17.29 -6.29 13.44
C ARG A 757 17.68 -5.84 14.86
N GLU A 758 18.91 -6.09 15.29
CA GLU A 758 19.38 -5.69 16.61
C GLU A 758 19.78 -4.20 16.66
N ILE A 759 20.35 -3.69 15.56
CA ILE A 759 20.83 -2.31 15.46
C ILE A 759 20.04 -1.59 14.39
N LYS A 760 19.50 -0.42 14.76
CA LYS A 760 18.97 0.59 13.86
C LYS A 760 19.81 1.84 13.96
N ILE A 761 20.03 2.50 12.84
CA ILE A 761 20.63 3.83 12.79
C ILE A 761 19.62 4.80 12.18
N ILE A 762 19.54 5.99 12.76
CA ILE A 762 18.55 7.00 12.43
C ILE A 762 19.24 8.17 11.74
N ASP A 763 18.72 8.59 10.60
CA ASP A 763 19.24 9.76 9.88
C ASP A 763 18.75 11.09 10.48
N LYS A 764 19.21 12.21 9.91
CA LYS A 764 18.81 13.56 10.33
C LYS A 764 17.32 13.88 10.08
N LEU A 765 16.66 13.06 9.28
CA LEU A 765 15.22 13.15 8.96
C LEU A 765 14.38 12.18 9.79
N GLY A 766 14.96 11.51 10.79
CA GLY A 766 14.26 10.58 11.65
C GLY A 766 13.91 9.22 10.99
N ARG A 767 14.45 8.94 9.78
CA ARG A 767 14.25 7.67 9.09
C ARG A 767 15.17 6.60 9.68
N ALA A 768 14.59 5.42 9.95
CA ALA A 768 15.33 4.29 10.51
C ALA A 768 15.91 3.40 9.40
N PHE A 769 17.16 3.02 9.53
CA PHE A 769 17.86 2.08 8.68
C PHE A 769 18.45 0.93 9.49
N GLU A 770 18.24 -0.30 9.07
CA GLU A 770 18.77 -1.52 9.66
C GLU A 770 19.79 -2.11 8.67
N PRO A 771 21.11 -1.89 8.84
CA PRO A 771 22.11 -2.49 7.97
C PRO A 771 22.14 -4.02 8.16
N ASP A 772 22.30 -4.78 7.08
CA ASP A 772 22.36 -6.26 7.14
C ASP A 772 23.57 -6.78 7.90
N PHE A 773 24.70 -6.07 7.82
CA PHE A 773 25.92 -6.44 8.52
C PHE A 773 26.60 -5.27 9.21
N VAL A 774 27.29 -5.59 10.32
CA VAL A 774 28.17 -4.67 11.01
C VAL A 774 29.55 -5.31 11.10
N LEU A 775 30.57 -4.62 10.56
CA LEU A 775 31.96 -5.07 10.57
C LEU A 775 32.74 -4.29 11.63
N PHE A 776 33.46 -5.00 12.50
CA PHE A 776 34.37 -4.45 13.46
C PHE A 776 35.82 -4.81 13.10
N CYS A 777 36.69 -3.81 13.10
CA CYS A 777 38.14 -4.00 12.83
C CYS A 777 38.98 -3.20 13.83
N LYS A 778 39.76 -3.86 14.72
CA LYS A 778 40.69 -3.20 15.67
C LYS A 778 42.10 -3.16 15.09
N GLN A 779 42.75 -1.97 15.06
CA GLN A 779 44.10 -1.79 14.52
C GLN A 779 45.15 -2.50 15.35
N LYS A 780 46.21 -3.05 14.68
CA LYS A 780 47.36 -3.74 15.31
C LYS A 780 48.32 -2.80 16.00
N LYS A 781 48.61 -1.64 15.44
CA LYS A 781 49.65 -0.70 15.93
C LYS A 781 49.08 0.71 16.04
N GLY A 782 49.41 1.42 17.09
CA GLY A 782 49.05 2.80 17.30
C GLY A 782 48.01 2.97 18.43
N LYS A 783 47.20 4.03 18.38
CA LYS A 783 46.09 4.26 19.32
C LYS A 783 45.07 3.13 19.19
N GLU A 784 44.46 2.71 20.31
CA GLU A 784 43.37 1.71 20.32
C GLU A 784 42.18 2.21 19.50
N LEU A 785 42.24 1.89 18.21
CA LEU A 785 41.25 2.34 17.22
C LEU A 785 40.47 1.15 16.67
N THR A 786 39.15 1.18 16.86
CA THR A 786 38.21 0.21 16.31
C THR A 786 37.34 0.88 15.27
N TYR A 787 37.28 0.35 14.05
CA TYR A 787 36.30 0.73 13.02
C TYR A 787 35.04 -0.08 13.22
N GLN A 788 33.89 0.59 13.17
CA GLN A 788 32.57 -0.02 13.07
C GLN A 788 31.97 0.43 11.73
N VAL A 789 31.81 -0.52 10.81
CA VAL A 789 31.36 -0.27 9.44
C VAL A 789 30.00 -0.88 9.22
N PHE A 790 29.06 -0.08 8.78
CA PHE A 790 27.71 -0.54 8.36
C PHE A 790 27.74 -0.95 6.89
N ILE A 791 27.19 -2.13 6.60
CA ILE A 791 27.24 -2.77 5.28
C ILE A 791 25.84 -3.30 4.92
N GLU A 792 25.43 -3.01 3.69
CA GLU A 792 24.14 -3.43 3.12
C GLU A 792 24.36 -4.06 1.75
N PRO A 793 24.31 -5.39 1.62
CA PRO A 793 24.21 -6.05 0.31
C PRO A 793 22.84 -5.86 -0.31
N LYS A 794 22.77 -5.50 -1.60
CA LYS A 794 21.50 -5.16 -2.25
C LYS A 794 21.42 -5.71 -3.67
N GLY A 795 20.33 -6.41 -3.98
CA GLY A 795 20.01 -6.82 -5.34
C GLY A 795 19.81 -5.60 -6.27
N ALA A 796 20.26 -5.71 -7.52
CA ALA A 796 20.24 -4.60 -8.47
C ALA A 796 18.85 -3.96 -8.66
N HIS A 797 17.79 -4.76 -8.55
CA HIS A 797 16.40 -4.31 -8.70
C HIS A 797 15.86 -3.47 -7.53
N LEU A 798 16.55 -3.47 -6.37
CA LEU A 798 16.14 -2.74 -5.16
C LEU A 798 16.91 -1.44 -4.94
N ILE A 799 18.02 -1.22 -5.67
CA ILE A 799 18.92 -0.06 -5.46
C ILE A 799 18.19 1.27 -5.64
N ALA A 800 17.34 1.37 -6.67
CA ALA A 800 16.63 2.62 -6.97
C ALA A 800 15.67 3.04 -5.84
N ASN A 801 14.98 2.08 -5.23
CA ASN A 801 14.00 2.34 -4.17
C ASN A 801 14.65 2.67 -2.83
N ASP A 802 15.85 2.14 -2.59
CA ASP A 802 16.59 2.30 -1.33
C ASP A 802 17.75 3.32 -1.44
N LYS A 803 17.76 4.17 -2.46
CA LYS A 803 18.81 5.14 -2.73
C LYS A 803 19.14 6.03 -1.52
N TRP A 804 18.14 6.43 -0.74
CA TRP A 804 18.32 7.24 0.45
C TRP A 804 19.15 6.53 1.54
N LYS A 805 19.09 5.19 1.65
CA LYS A 805 19.90 4.40 2.59
C LYS A 805 21.36 4.42 2.18
N GLU A 806 21.63 4.32 0.88
CA GLU A 806 22.98 4.42 0.34
C GLU A 806 23.57 5.83 0.53
N GLU A 807 22.76 6.87 0.29
CA GLU A 807 23.11 8.26 0.58
C GLU A 807 23.40 8.47 2.06
N PHE A 808 22.61 7.86 2.94
CA PHE A 808 22.85 7.91 4.38
C PHE A 808 24.15 7.21 4.80
N LEU A 809 24.44 6.03 4.27
CA LEU A 809 25.72 5.35 4.48
C LEU A 809 26.93 6.19 4.00
N LYS A 810 26.78 6.85 2.84
CA LYS A 810 27.77 7.79 2.31
C LYS A 810 27.95 8.99 3.23
N GLN A 811 26.87 9.57 3.75
CA GLN A 811 26.92 10.66 4.71
C GLN A 811 27.64 10.26 5.99
N ILE A 812 27.34 9.08 6.57
CA ILE A 812 28.05 8.55 7.75
C ILE A 812 29.55 8.43 7.46
N ARG A 813 29.93 8.01 6.26
CA ARG A 813 31.34 7.92 5.85
C ARG A 813 32.01 9.29 5.74
N GLU A 814 31.33 10.26 5.15
CA GLU A 814 31.85 11.63 4.98
C GLU A 814 31.99 12.37 6.32
N GLU A 815 31.07 12.14 7.25
CA GLU A 815 31.13 12.72 8.58
C GLU A 815 32.26 12.12 9.46
N GLU A 816 32.73 10.91 9.18
CA GLU A 816 33.81 10.17 9.85
C GLU A 816 33.80 10.36 11.37
N LYS A 817 32.61 10.22 12.00
CA LYS A 817 32.48 10.48 13.44
C LYS A 817 33.32 9.49 14.25
N SER A 818 34.14 10.02 15.12
CA SER A 818 34.92 9.21 16.06
C SER A 818 34.47 9.48 17.49
N ILE A 819 34.21 8.41 18.23
CA ILE A 819 33.75 8.46 19.61
C ILE A 819 34.81 7.82 20.50
N LYS A 820 35.21 8.53 21.54
CA LYS A 820 36.11 7.99 22.56
C LYS A 820 35.28 7.33 23.66
N ILE A 821 35.48 6.04 23.86
CA ILE A 821 34.82 5.26 24.91
C ILE A 821 35.92 4.66 25.78
N HIS A 822 36.08 5.18 27.00
CA HIS A 822 37.20 4.86 27.89
C HIS A 822 38.56 5.14 27.21
N THR A 823 39.38 4.09 27.02
CA THR A 823 40.68 4.16 26.34
C THR A 823 40.57 3.96 24.83
N ASP A 824 39.50 3.29 24.35
CA ASP A 824 39.32 2.94 22.97
C ASP A 824 38.67 4.08 22.17
N LYS A 825 39.05 4.23 20.92
CA LYS A 825 38.43 5.16 19.96
C LYS A 825 37.69 4.35 18.89
N TYR A 826 36.40 4.62 18.77
CA TYR A 826 35.55 4.01 17.72
C TYR A 826 35.35 4.99 16.57
N VAL A 827 35.57 4.53 15.35
CA VAL A 827 35.29 5.25 14.11
C VAL A 827 34.08 4.60 13.49
N ILE A 828 32.95 5.34 13.40
CA ILE A 828 31.70 4.90 12.85
C ILE A 828 31.68 5.34 11.38
N THR A 829 31.44 4.40 10.48
CA THR A 829 31.43 4.66 9.04
C THR A 829 30.48 3.74 8.31
N GLY A 830 30.13 4.09 7.08
CA GLY A 830 29.34 3.29 6.17
C GLY A 830 30.07 3.07 4.84
N VAL A 831 29.67 2.06 4.11
CA VAL A 831 30.12 1.81 2.73
C VAL A 831 28.92 1.78 1.80
N PRO A 832 29.09 2.07 0.48
CA PRO A 832 28.01 1.94 -0.50
C PRO A 832 27.40 0.54 -0.47
N PHE A 833 26.24 0.37 -1.09
CA PHE A 833 25.64 -0.94 -1.24
C PHE A 833 26.59 -1.92 -1.94
N TYR A 834 26.72 -3.10 -1.37
CA TYR A 834 27.34 -4.19 -2.09
C TYR A 834 26.36 -4.74 -3.12
N ASN A 835 26.80 -4.81 -4.36
CA ASN A 835 26.13 -5.55 -5.42
C ASN A 835 27.17 -6.32 -6.23
N TYR A 836 26.84 -7.53 -6.62
CA TYR A 836 27.79 -8.37 -7.38
C TYR A 836 28.26 -7.72 -8.69
N ALA A 837 27.42 -6.92 -9.34
CA ALA A 837 27.79 -6.19 -10.55
C ALA A 837 28.81 -5.05 -10.30
N ASN A 838 28.84 -4.49 -9.07
CA ASN A 838 29.70 -3.38 -8.66
C ASN A 838 30.76 -3.80 -7.62
N GLU A 839 31.10 -5.08 -7.58
CA GLU A 839 32.02 -5.66 -6.58
C GLU A 839 33.35 -4.91 -6.48
N ASN A 840 33.92 -4.43 -7.61
CA ASN A 840 35.20 -3.74 -7.62
C ASN A 840 35.15 -2.36 -6.98
N ASP A 841 34.08 -1.60 -7.23
CA ASP A 841 33.89 -0.27 -6.65
C ASP A 841 33.63 -0.37 -5.13
N PHE A 842 32.86 -1.37 -4.73
CA PHE A 842 32.65 -1.68 -3.31
C PHE A 842 33.98 -2.02 -2.60
N LYS A 843 34.80 -2.91 -3.18
CA LYS A 843 36.10 -3.30 -2.66
C LYS A 843 37.00 -2.08 -2.44
N LYS A 844 37.16 -1.26 -3.49
CA LYS A 844 37.97 -0.05 -3.43
C LYS A 844 37.48 0.89 -2.33
N THR A 845 36.16 1.10 -2.23
CA THR A 845 35.62 1.98 -1.20
C THR A 845 35.79 1.42 0.21
N LEU A 846 35.65 0.11 0.42
CA LEU A 846 35.90 -0.52 1.71
C LEU A 846 37.39 -0.41 2.10
N GLU A 847 38.33 -0.62 1.16
CA GLU A 847 39.74 -0.48 1.35
C GLU A 847 40.12 0.98 1.70
N ASP A 848 39.60 1.95 0.96
CA ASP A 848 39.80 3.40 1.22
C ASP A 848 39.25 3.78 2.61
N THR A 849 38.06 3.28 2.97
CA THR A 849 37.38 3.56 4.26
C THR A 849 38.19 3.00 5.43
N LEU A 850 38.78 1.83 5.30
CA LEU A 850 39.61 1.19 6.29
C LEU A 850 41.09 1.65 6.19
N LYS A 851 41.42 2.52 5.21
CA LYS A 851 42.76 3.08 4.96
C LYS A 851 43.78 1.99 4.72
N ILE A 852 43.43 0.92 3.96
CA ILE A 852 44.30 -0.26 3.69
C ILE A 852 45.08 -0.02 2.40
#